data_b8af11013c01bb2aa24fc0f0ac04eda0
#
_entry.id   b8af11013c01bb2aa24fc0f0ac04eda0
#
_cell.length_a   1.000
_cell.length_b   1.000
_cell.length_c   1.000
_cell.angle_alpha   90.00
_cell.angle_beta   90.00
_cell.angle_gamma   90.00
#
_symmetry.space_group_name_H-M   'P 1'
#
loop_
_entity.id
_entity.type
_entity.pdbx_description
1 polymer ?
#
loop_
_entity_poly.entity_id
_entity_poly.type
_entity_poly.pdbx_seq_one_letter_code
_entity_poly.pdbx_strand_id
1 'polypeptide(L)'
;MKIMKNLTAAALLFAVTSLAGHAAQIKEIVSPNGTLHVQLQQSPLGWTVTKNGTTLYTMKNVNMQIGGKNFAGNTPFKSVKTTSAKETIKPVVPIKFSTVESAYTQATLSYGNYTVEMRVMDNAVAYRFVTKIKGNVEVQEDNFTLIPAEGYVAHRQTTGNFNTSYEEAYRHETLEQWNQSDRKLSTIPCLLSGPNDSQLLMGEADVDDYPRLFLQPTAEGIEATYPKAPVKWEPRGDRSEKITEEGNFIAKTAGTRTFPWRYVACTDSKGIVEQTITLQLSRKPVLTDTSWIKPGQVSWEWWNGAAPFGPDVDFVSGCNYETYAYFADFAAKYGVEYILLDEGWAKDTRDPYTANDDMRLKDLIQYCKSKGVGVILWLPWLTVEKNWDLFKKYAEWGVAGVKIDFMDHADQWMVNFYKRVVSEAAKYKLLVDLHGSFTPAGLEYEYPNFLSYEGIRGLEQMGSCRPENTTYLPFIRNAVGPADFTPGGMNNMQPDRYHASRPNSGAMGTRCFQMALYVVLESGIQMLADNPTRYYQNDDCTRYIASVPTTWDETRCLAAEAGKYVITAKRKGNKWFIGGICNGDEDSRTFSLKLDFLGAGNHTLTAYKDGVNANWQAMHYNKEQRQVSAATTLDIKMMKNGGYAAVIE
;
A
#
# COMPACT_ATOMS: atom_id res chain seq x y z
N MET A 1 -30.48 84.22 -45.25
CA MET A 1 -30.26 84.60 -43.88
C MET A 1 -30.87 83.45 -43.01
N LYS A 2 -30.07 82.87 -42.21
CA LYS A 2 -30.17 81.54 -41.52
C LYS A 2 -31.51 81.13 -40.97
N ILE A 3 -31.98 79.95 -41.35
CA ILE A 3 -33.06 79.23 -40.74
C ILE A 3 -32.47 77.96 -40.10
N MET A 4 -32.56 77.84 -38.77
CA MET A 4 -32.19 76.64 -38.03
C MET A 4 -33.46 75.79 -37.93
N LYS A 5 -33.38 74.51 -38.33
CA LYS A 5 -34.39 73.53 -38.14
C LYS A 5 -34.07 72.70 -36.92
N ASN A 6 -34.95 72.63 -35.97
CA ASN A 6 -34.95 71.66 -34.83
C ASN A 6 -35.40 70.31 -35.31
N LEU A 7 -34.56 69.29 -35.06
CA LEU A 7 -34.97 67.89 -35.13
C LEU A 7 -35.11 67.34 -33.71
N THR A 8 -36.33 66.95 -33.35
CA THR A 8 -36.66 66.21 -32.14
C THR A 8 -36.37 64.72 -32.37
N ALA A 9 -35.40 64.16 -31.65
CA ALA A 9 -35.13 62.72 -31.65
C ALA A 9 -36.00 62.05 -30.61
N ALA A 10 -36.89 61.14 -31.02
CA ALA A 10 -37.64 60.26 -30.12
C ALA A 10 -36.71 59.08 -29.75
N ALA A 11 -36.38 58.95 -28.45
CA ALA A 11 -35.68 57.81 -27.92
C ALA A 11 -36.67 56.66 -27.64
N LEU A 12 -36.64 55.58 -28.41
CA LEU A 12 -37.25 54.30 -28.08
C LEU A 12 -36.45 53.62 -26.99
N LEU A 13 -37.02 53.50 -25.78
CA LEU A 13 -36.48 52.65 -24.71
C LEU A 13 -36.86 51.19 -25.05
N PHE A 14 -35.90 50.40 -25.51
CA PHE A 14 -36.00 48.92 -25.47
C PHE A 14 -35.71 48.46 -24.04
N ALA A 15 -36.74 48.00 -23.34
CA ALA A 15 -36.58 47.24 -22.08
C ALA A 15 -36.05 45.84 -22.44
N VAL A 16 -34.73 45.66 -22.29
CA VAL A 16 -34.11 44.32 -22.27
C VAL A 16 -34.42 43.71 -20.90
N THR A 17 -35.41 42.84 -20.82
CA THR A 17 -35.56 41.95 -19.68
C THR A 17 -34.44 40.94 -19.72
N SER A 18 -33.38 41.18 -18.92
CA SER A 18 -32.34 40.20 -18.65
C SER A 18 -32.99 39.07 -17.85
N LEU A 19 -33.25 37.94 -18.51
CA LEU A 19 -33.36 36.67 -17.82
C LEU A 19 -32.00 36.41 -17.16
N ALA A 20 -31.89 36.81 -15.90
CA ALA A 20 -30.79 36.38 -15.04
C ALA A 20 -31.01 34.89 -14.77
N GLY A 21 -30.52 34.04 -15.69
CA GLY A 21 -30.20 32.67 -15.35
C GLY A 21 -29.27 32.71 -14.16
N HIS A 22 -29.69 32.08 -13.05
CA HIS A 22 -28.79 31.86 -11.92
C HIS A 22 -27.61 31.01 -12.43
N ALA A 23 -26.53 31.66 -12.84
CA ALA A 23 -25.24 30.99 -13.01
C ALA A 23 -24.93 30.36 -11.64
N ALA A 24 -24.94 29.03 -11.57
CA ALA A 24 -24.62 28.32 -10.37
C ALA A 24 -23.27 28.88 -9.86
N GLN A 25 -23.26 29.44 -8.65
CA GLN A 25 -22.08 30.03 -8.05
C GLN A 25 -21.06 28.89 -7.89
N ILE A 26 -20.05 28.86 -8.77
CA ILE A 26 -18.94 27.90 -8.71
C ILE A 26 -18.24 28.20 -7.39
N LYS A 27 -18.35 27.31 -6.42
CA LYS A 27 -17.65 27.48 -5.15
C LYS A 27 -16.28 26.84 -5.24
N GLU A 28 -15.27 27.64 -5.03
CA GLU A 28 -13.88 27.20 -4.95
C GLU A 28 -13.53 26.77 -3.52
N ILE A 29 -12.77 25.68 -3.40
CA ILE A 29 -12.17 25.20 -2.14
C ILE A 29 -10.68 25.12 -2.36
N VAL A 30 -9.90 25.71 -1.45
CA VAL A 30 -8.44 25.83 -1.58
C VAL A 30 -7.75 25.06 -0.45
N SER A 31 -6.63 24.40 -0.75
CA SER A 31 -5.80 23.72 0.24
C SER A 31 -5.20 24.71 1.25
N PRO A 32 -4.77 24.26 2.45
CA PRO A 32 -4.19 25.12 3.47
C PRO A 32 -3.01 25.96 2.99
N ASN A 33 -2.14 25.39 2.14
CA ASN A 33 -0.98 26.09 1.56
C ASN A 33 -1.30 26.94 0.31
N GLY A 34 -2.55 26.91 -0.16
CA GLY A 34 -3.00 27.70 -1.31
C GLY A 34 -2.59 27.17 -2.69
N THR A 35 -2.05 25.94 -2.80
CA THR A 35 -1.54 25.42 -4.09
C THR A 35 -2.55 24.59 -4.85
N LEU A 36 -3.42 23.83 -4.17
CA LEU A 36 -4.51 23.06 -4.78
C LEU A 36 -5.80 23.85 -4.71
N HIS A 37 -6.47 23.97 -5.87
CA HIS A 37 -7.77 24.60 -6.01
C HIS A 37 -8.77 23.59 -6.56
N VAL A 38 -9.94 23.51 -5.95
CA VAL A 38 -11.05 22.63 -6.33
C VAL A 38 -12.25 23.47 -6.69
N GLN A 39 -12.63 23.48 -7.96
CA GLN A 39 -13.82 24.17 -8.46
C GLN A 39 -14.99 23.19 -8.54
N LEU A 40 -16.01 23.37 -7.69
CA LEU A 40 -17.18 22.51 -7.62
C LEU A 40 -18.14 22.73 -8.78
N GLN A 41 -18.61 21.65 -9.38
CA GLN A 41 -19.77 21.58 -10.26
C GLN A 41 -20.94 20.96 -9.49
N GLN A 42 -22.12 21.60 -9.56
CA GLN A 42 -23.24 21.25 -8.70
C GLN A 42 -24.13 20.14 -9.26
N SER A 43 -24.32 20.09 -10.58
CA SER A 43 -25.26 19.16 -11.23
C SER A 43 -24.82 18.87 -12.68
N PRO A 44 -24.44 17.61 -13.00
CA PRO A 44 -24.14 16.55 -12.05
C PRO A 44 -23.01 16.92 -11.09
N LEU A 45 -22.98 16.34 -9.87
CA LEU A 45 -21.92 16.61 -8.92
C LEU A 45 -20.58 16.20 -9.49
N GLY A 46 -19.62 17.13 -9.44
CA GLY A 46 -18.25 16.95 -9.89
C GLY A 46 -17.37 18.13 -9.48
N TRP A 47 -16.14 18.11 -9.91
CA TRP A 47 -15.17 19.20 -9.66
C TRP A 47 -13.97 19.11 -10.59
N THR A 48 -13.30 20.24 -10.77
CA THR A 48 -12.00 20.31 -11.44
C THR A 48 -10.93 20.66 -10.41
N VAL A 49 -9.82 19.94 -10.45
CA VAL A 49 -8.66 20.18 -9.58
C VAL A 49 -7.54 20.81 -10.38
N THR A 50 -7.03 21.94 -9.88
CA THR A 50 -5.86 22.63 -10.43
C THR A 50 -4.77 22.76 -9.37
N LYS A 51 -3.51 22.72 -9.78
CA LYS A 51 -2.34 22.99 -8.95
C LYS A 51 -1.53 24.11 -9.57
N ASN A 52 -1.33 25.22 -8.84
CA ASN A 52 -0.62 26.39 -9.37
C ASN A 52 -1.16 26.86 -10.74
N GLY A 53 -2.48 26.81 -10.93
CA GLY A 53 -3.14 27.21 -12.18
C GLY A 53 -3.17 26.17 -13.29
N THR A 54 -2.50 25.01 -13.14
CA THR A 54 -2.52 23.91 -14.12
C THR A 54 -3.59 22.89 -13.74
N THR A 55 -4.48 22.55 -14.67
CA THR A 55 -5.49 21.50 -14.46
C THR A 55 -4.81 20.13 -14.37
N LEU A 56 -5.14 19.38 -13.31
CA LEU A 56 -4.65 18.03 -13.09
C LEU A 56 -5.66 16.98 -13.55
N TYR A 57 -6.92 17.13 -13.13
CA TYR A 57 -8.00 16.24 -13.52
C TYR A 57 -9.37 16.88 -13.27
N THR A 58 -10.39 16.31 -13.88
CA THR A 58 -11.80 16.60 -13.59
C THR A 58 -12.48 15.32 -13.06
N MET A 59 -13.21 15.44 -11.95
CA MET A 59 -14.10 14.41 -11.43
C MET A 59 -15.52 14.73 -11.87
N LYS A 60 -16.23 13.76 -12.43
CA LYS A 60 -17.63 13.90 -12.89
C LYS A 60 -18.50 12.79 -12.33
N ASN A 61 -19.80 12.96 -12.44
CA ASN A 61 -20.81 11.93 -12.21
C ASN A 61 -20.73 11.29 -10.81
N VAL A 62 -20.32 12.06 -9.80
CA VAL A 62 -20.25 11.54 -8.43
C VAL A 62 -21.67 11.27 -7.93
N ASN A 63 -21.98 9.99 -7.72
CA ASN A 63 -23.31 9.51 -7.38
C ASN A 63 -23.24 8.21 -6.58
N MET A 64 -24.17 8.03 -5.65
CA MET A 64 -24.41 6.76 -4.96
C MET A 64 -25.87 6.39 -5.11
N GLN A 65 -26.18 5.12 -5.40
CA GLN A 65 -27.56 4.63 -5.46
C GLN A 65 -27.86 3.78 -4.23
N ILE A 66 -28.85 4.19 -3.43
CA ILE A 66 -29.29 3.50 -2.21
C ILE A 66 -30.78 3.26 -2.30
N GLY A 67 -31.22 1.98 -2.23
CA GLY A 67 -32.61 1.61 -2.31
C GLY A 67 -33.29 2.11 -3.60
N GLY A 68 -32.56 2.09 -4.72
CA GLY A 68 -33.02 2.58 -6.04
C GLY A 68 -33.07 4.11 -6.18
N LYS A 69 -32.62 4.89 -5.19
CA LYS A 69 -32.59 6.37 -5.24
C LYS A 69 -31.16 6.87 -5.39
N ASN A 70 -30.95 7.86 -6.25
CA ASN A 70 -29.68 8.55 -6.43
C ASN A 70 -29.42 9.55 -5.31
N PHE A 71 -28.18 9.57 -4.82
CA PHE A 71 -27.62 10.48 -3.84
C PHE A 71 -26.52 11.31 -4.52
N ALA A 72 -26.61 12.63 -4.48
CA ALA A 72 -25.89 13.58 -5.33
C ALA A 72 -26.27 13.42 -6.82
N GLY A 73 -25.35 13.04 -7.71
CA GLY A 73 -25.63 12.97 -9.15
C GLY A 73 -26.17 14.30 -9.68
N ASN A 74 -27.34 14.27 -10.30
CA ASN A 74 -28.02 15.46 -10.84
C ASN A 74 -28.78 16.29 -9.78
N THR A 75 -28.84 15.86 -8.52
CA THR A 75 -29.47 16.62 -7.44
C THR A 75 -28.50 17.72 -6.94
N PRO A 76 -28.89 19.00 -7.00
CA PRO A 76 -28.00 20.06 -6.49
C PRO A 76 -27.93 20.04 -4.95
N PHE A 77 -26.75 20.32 -4.40
CA PHE A 77 -26.63 20.54 -2.96
C PHE A 77 -27.29 21.86 -2.53
N LYS A 78 -27.85 21.87 -1.32
CA LYS A 78 -28.56 23.03 -0.76
C LYS A 78 -27.61 24.11 -0.24
N SER A 79 -26.48 23.69 0.32
CA SER A 79 -25.46 24.58 0.89
C SER A 79 -24.10 23.92 0.94
N VAL A 80 -23.05 24.75 0.99
CA VAL A 80 -21.65 24.33 1.24
C VAL A 80 -21.14 25.09 2.45
N LYS A 81 -20.62 24.36 3.43
CA LYS A 81 -19.88 24.91 4.57
C LYS A 81 -18.41 24.48 4.49
N THR A 82 -17.50 25.42 4.66
CA THR A 82 -16.06 25.14 4.71
C THR A 82 -15.51 25.38 6.09
N THR A 83 -14.57 24.53 6.52
CA THR A 83 -13.82 24.66 7.78
C THR A 83 -12.39 24.19 7.53
N SER A 84 -11.42 24.84 8.18
CA SER A 84 -10.01 24.37 8.18
C SER A 84 -9.75 23.56 9.43
N ALA A 85 -8.95 22.52 9.30
CA ALA A 85 -8.52 21.68 10.42
C ALA A 85 -7.02 21.39 10.32
N LYS A 86 -6.40 21.24 11.49
CA LYS A 86 -5.04 20.76 11.64
C LYS A 86 -4.99 19.81 12.82
N GLU A 87 -4.39 18.63 12.63
CA GLU A 87 -4.21 17.63 13.68
C GLU A 87 -2.86 16.95 13.55
N THR A 88 -2.33 16.47 14.67
CA THR A 88 -1.10 15.69 14.74
C THR A 88 -1.47 14.23 14.97
N ILE A 89 -1.05 13.33 14.09
CA ILE A 89 -1.31 11.90 14.15
C ILE A 89 -0.02 11.19 14.57
N LYS A 90 -0.10 10.30 15.55
CA LYS A 90 0.99 9.42 15.98
C LYS A 90 0.56 7.97 15.79
N PRO A 91 0.93 7.32 14.69
CA PRO A 91 0.56 5.92 14.46
C PRO A 91 1.23 5.02 15.50
N VAL A 92 0.55 3.96 15.93
CA VAL A 92 1.09 2.95 16.84
C VAL A 92 2.25 2.20 16.19
N VAL A 93 2.11 1.88 14.91
CA VAL A 93 3.16 1.26 14.07
C VAL A 93 3.58 2.29 13.00
N PRO A 94 4.65 3.06 13.24
CA PRO A 94 5.09 4.13 12.34
C PRO A 94 5.94 3.58 11.19
N ILE A 95 5.30 3.09 10.12
CA ILE A 95 6.02 2.53 8.95
C ILE A 95 6.75 3.59 8.09
N LYS A 96 6.41 4.88 8.24
CA LYS A 96 7.08 6.00 7.55
C LYS A 96 7.50 7.12 8.50
N PHE A 97 6.61 7.53 9.39
CA PHE A 97 6.80 8.65 10.31
C PHE A 97 6.21 8.34 11.68
N SER A 98 6.93 8.68 12.74
CA SER A 98 6.40 8.60 14.11
C SER A 98 5.40 9.71 14.44
N THR A 99 5.38 10.78 13.63
CA THR A 99 4.45 11.89 13.76
C THR A 99 4.10 12.43 12.38
N VAL A 100 2.81 12.60 12.12
CA VAL A 100 2.27 13.13 10.87
C VAL A 100 1.40 14.35 11.17
N GLU A 101 1.73 15.48 10.55
CA GLU A 101 0.89 16.68 10.57
C GLU A 101 -0.14 16.58 9.44
N SER A 102 -1.42 16.59 9.79
CA SER A 102 -2.53 16.56 8.85
C SER A 102 -3.24 17.91 8.85
N ALA A 103 -3.17 18.63 7.74
CA ALA A 103 -3.86 19.89 7.52
C ALA A 103 -4.75 19.81 6.28
N TYR A 104 -5.99 20.30 6.40
CA TYR A 104 -6.94 20.28 5.28
C TYR A 104 -8.01 21.36 5.41
N THR A 105 -8.57 21.75 4.29
CA THR A 105 -9.84 22.46 4.19
C THR A 105 -10.95 21.45 3.93
N GLN A 106 -11.90 21.32 4.85
CA GLN A 106 -13.06 20.44 4.67
C GLN A 106 -14.25 21.25 4.15
N ALA A 107 -14.85 20.78 3.06
CA ALA A 107 -16.15 21.25 2.59
C ALA A 107 -17.21 20.20 2.90
N THR A 108 -18.35 20.63 3.43
CA THR A 108 -19.53 19.79 3.66
C THR A 108 -20.65 20.28 2.76
N LEU A 109 -20.97 19.50 1.73
CA LEU A 109 -22.06 19.74 0.78
C LEU A 109 -23.34 19.11 1.34
N SER A 110 -24.31 19.94 1.71
CA SER A 110 -25.55 19.47 2.35
C SER A 110 -26.67 19.25 1.34
N TYR A 111 -27.31 18.08 1.41
CA TYR A 111 -28.47 17.70 0.63
C TYR A 111 -29.74 17.54 1.49
N GLY A 112 -29.62 17.73 2.79
CA GLY A 112 -30.68 17.59 3.79
C GLY A 112 -30.44 16.38 4.71
N ASN A 113 -30.86 15.18 4.30
CA ASN A 113 -30.71 13.95 5.08
C ASN A 113 -29.37 13.23 4.82
N TYR A 114 -28.52 13.75 3.95
CA TYR A 114 -27.16 13.28 3.71
C TYR A 114 -26.24 14.45 3.34
N THR A 115 -24.95 14.21 3.42
CA THR A 115 -23.91 15.15 2.98
C THR A 115 -22.88 14.43 2.13
N VAL A 116 -22.17 15.20 1.28
CA VAL A 116 -20.89 14.81 0.72
C VAL A 116 -19.83 15.65 1.43
N GLU A 117 -18.90 14.98 2.12
CA GLU A 117 -17.75 15.61 2.72
C GLU A 117 -16.57 15.55 1.75
N MET A 118 -15.86 16.67 1.60
CA MET A 118 -14.64 16.77 0.81
C MET A 118 -13.53 17.34 1.69
N ARG A 119 -12.34 16.74 1.63
CA ARG A 119 -11.12 17.28 2.23
C ARG A 119 -10.14 17.66 1.12
N VAL A 120 -9.73 18.91 1.11
CA VAL A 120 -8.65 19.41 0.23
C VAL A 120 -7.43 19.60 1.10
N MET A 121 -6.45 18.70 0.92
CA MET A 121 -5.15 18.68 1.58
C MET A 121 -4.13 19.37 0.68
N ASP A 122 -2.91 19.61 1.18
CA ASP A 122 -1.87 20.27 0.36
C ASP A 122 -1.38 19.40 -0.83
N ASN A 123 -1.63 18.11 -0.75
CA ASN A 123 -1.19 17.11 -1.74
C ASN A 123 -2.28 16.10 -2.13
N ALA A 124 -3.55 16.33 -1.77
CA ALA A 124 -4.64 15.42 -2.14
C ALA A 124 -6.02 16.08 -2.08
N VAL A 125 -6.96 15.50 -2.84
CA VAL A 125 -8.39 15.76 -2.70
C VAL A 125 -9.09 14.44 -2.39
N ALA A 126 -9.87 14.41 -1.31
CA ALA A 126 -10.64 13.25 -0.87
C ALA A 126 -12.12 13.62 -0.71
N TYR A 127 -13.03 12.65 -0.96
CA TYR A 127 -14.45 12.81 -0.68
C TYR A 127 -15.07 11.53 -0.14
N ARG A 128 -16.20 11.68 0.56
CA ARG A 128 -17.05 10.56 0.99
C ARG A 128 -18.50 10.99 1.14
N PHE A 129 -19.39 10.02 1.10
CA PHE A 129 -20.78 10.20 1.50
C PHE A 129 -20.97 10.01 3.01
N VAL A 130 -21.89 10.77 3.58
CA VAL A 130 -22.36 10.62 4.97
C VAL A 130 -23.87 10.63 4.98
N THR A 131 -24.50 9.56 5.43
CA THR A 131 -25.95 9.40 5.40
C THR A 131 -26.55 9.30 6.79
N LYS A 132 -27.83 9.68 6.91
CA LYS A 132 -28.66 9.58 8.12
C LYS A 132 -29.99 8.92 7.76
N ILE A 133 -29.94 7.67 7.34
CA ILE A 133 -31.08 6.86 6.95
C ILE A 133 -31.36 5.84 8.06
N LYS A 134 -32.62 5.71 8.49
CA LYS A 134 -33.01 4.76 9.54
C LYS A 134 -32.92 3.32 9.05
N GLY A 135 -32.34 2.42 9.87
CA GLY A 135 -32.23 0.99 9.59
C GLY A 135 -31.10 0.64 8.63
N ASN A 136 -31.13 -0.56 8.09
CA ASN A 136 -30.17 -1.02 7.09
C ASN A 136 -30.62 -0.61 5.69
N VAL A 137 -29.66 -0.40 4.81
CA VAL A 137 -29.87 -0.01 3.40
C VAL A 137 -29.06 -0.93 2.49
N GLU A 138 -29.55 -1.07 1.25
CA GLU A 138 -28.81 -1.72 0.17
C GLU A 138 -28.26 -0.62 -0.74
N VAL A 139 -26.95 -0.65 -0.98
CA VAL A 139 -26.24 0.21 -1.93
C VAL A 139 -26.08 -0.55 -3.22
N GLN A 140 -26.65 -0.04 -4.30
CA GLN A 140 -26.57 -0.67 -5.62
C GLN A 140 -25.35 -0.19 -6.40
N GLU A 141 -25.01 1.12 -6.28
CA GLU A 141 -23.94 1.76 -7.05
C GLU A 141 -23.25 2.85 -6.22
N ASP A 142 -21.95 3.03 -6.50
CA ASP A 142 -21.13 4.14 -5.98
C ASP A 142 -20.18 4.57 -7.12
N ASN A 143 -20.56 5.62 -7.84
CA ASN A 143 -19.98 5.97 -9.12
C ASN A 143 -19.24 7.30 -9.09
N PHE A 144 -18.19 7.38 -9.89
CA PHE A 144 -17.55 8.60 -10.35
C PHE A 144 -16.87 8.35 -11.70
N THR A 145 -16.57 9.42 -12.43
CA THR A 145 -15.70 9.39 -13.61
C THR A 145 -14.54 10.37 -13.40
N LEU A 146 -13.31 9.87 -13.35
CA LEU A 146 -12.10 10.68 -13.30
C LEU A 146 -11.53 10.86 -14.70
N ILE A 147 -11.36 12.10 -15.12
CA ILE A 147 -10.79 12.49 -16.41
C ILE A 147 -9.46 13.18 -16.12
N PRO A 148 -8.30 12.51 -16.29
CA PRO A 148 -7.01 13.15 -16.13
C PRO A 148 -6.79 14.20 -17.23
N ALA A 149 -5.95 15.18 -16.98
CA ALA A 149 -5.49 16.09 -18.03
C ALA A 149 -4.70 15.30 -19.10
N GLU A 150 -4.43 15.92 -20.24
CA GLU A 150 -3.69 15.28 -21.33
C GLU A 150 -2.27 14.88 -20.92
N GLY A 151 -1.78 13.78 -21.46
CA GLY A 151 -0.40 13.31 -21.30
C GLY A 151 -0.15 12.39 -20.09
N TYR A 152 -1.20 11.98 -19.35
CA TYR A 152 -1.03 11.01 -18.28
C TYR A 152 -0.99 9.55 -18.80
N VAL A 153 -0.12 8.75 -18.19
CA VAL A 153 0.00 7.29 -18.38
C VAL A 153 -0.40 6.60 -17.08
N ALA A 154 -1.29 5.61 -17.17
CA ALA A 154 -1.73 4.83 -16.04
C ALA A 154 -0.77 3.66 -15.77
N HIS A 155 -0.34 3.52 -14.52
CA HIS A 155 0.39 2.38 -13.98
C HIS A 155 -0.55 1.62 -13.06
N ARG A 156 -1.05 0.49 -13.54
CA ARG A 156 -2.18 -0.20 -12.92
C ARG A 156 -1.97 -1.71 -12.84
N GLN A 157 -2.46 -2.32 -11.77
CA GLN A 157 -2.50 -3.76 -11.64
C GLN A 157 -3.80 -4.28 -12.23
N THR A 158 -3.70 -5.16 -13.23
CA THR A 158 -4.87 -5.66 -13.97
C THR A 158 -5.46 -6.91 -13.33
N THR A 159 -6.76 -7.11 -13.52
CA THR A 159 -7.41 -8.37 -13.19
C THR A 159 -8.46 -8.74 -14.24
N GLY A 160 -8.78 -10.04 -14.34
CA GLY A 160 -9.81 -10.52 -15.27
C GLY A 160 -11.24 -10.39 -14.72
N ASN A 161 -11.38 -10.38 -13.40
CA ASN A 161 -12.64 -10.26 -12.66
C ASN A 161 -12.34 -9.77 -11.23
N PHE A 162 -13.34 -9.76 -10.35
CA PHE A 162 -13.19 -9.32 -8.95
C PHE A 162 -12.55 -10.37 -8.01
N ASN A 163 -12.24 -11.57 -8.51
CA ASN A 163 -11.47 -12.57 -7.77
C ASN A 163 -10.01 -12.42 -8.18
N THR A 164 -9.16 -11.94 -7.28
CA THR A 164 -7.74 -11.65 -7.53
C THR A 164 -6.96 -11.59 -6.22
N SER A 165 -5.76 -12.17 -6.23
CA SER A 165 -4.79 -12.08 -5.14
C SER A 165 -4.03 -10.74 -5.10
N TYR A 166 -4.26 -9.85 -6.07
CA TYR A 166 -3.55 -8.57 -6.20
C TYR A 166 -2.03 -8.72 -6.44
N GLU A 167 -1.61 -9.79 -7.10
CA GLU A 167 -0.19 -10.12 -7.32
C GLU A 167 0.27 -9.94 -8.78
N GLU A 168 -0.56 -9.37 -9.65
CA GLU A 168 -0.18 -9.13 -11.04
C GLU A 168 0.85 -7.99 -11.16
N ALA A 169 1.71 -8.08 -12.19
CA ALA A 169 2.61 -6.97 -12.52
C ALA A 169 1.83 -5.77 -13.05
N TYR A 170 2.38 -4.58 -12.83
CA TYR A 170 1.76 -3.35 -13.36
C TYR A 170 1.84 -3.30 -14.89
N ARG A 171 0.75 -2.85 -15.52
CA ARG A 171 0.71 -2.41 -16.92
C ARG A 171 0.83 -0.89 -16.97
N HIS A 172 1.44 -0.40 -18.06
CA HIS A 172 1.72 1.01 -18.28
C HIS A 172 1.05 1.42 -19.58
N GLU A 173 -0.09 2.10 -19.49
CA GLU A 173 -0.98 2.34 -20.61
C GLU A 173 -1.52 3.78 -20.59
N THR A 174 -1.61 4.43 -21.75
CA THR A 174 -2.44 5.62 -21.88
C THR A 174 -3.91 5.25 -21.65
N LEU A 175 -4.78 6.23 -21.39
CA LEU A 175 -6.21 5.95 -21.23
C LEU A 175 -6.82 5.29 -22.46
N GLU A 176 -6.37 5.68 -23.66
CA GLU A 176 -6.79 5.07 -24.92
C GLU A 176 -6.37 3.60 -25.00
N GLN A 177 -5.10 3.30 -24.71
CA GLN A 177 -4.58 1.93 -24.69
C GLN A 177 -5.32 1.09 -23.64
N TRP A 178 -5.56 1.63 -22.45
CA TRP A 178 -6.32 0.96 -21.40
C TRP A 178 -7.76 0.65 -21.86
N ASN A 179 -8.43 1.58 -22.54
CA ASN A 179 -9.79 1.36 -23.06
C ASN A 179 -9.83 0.28 -24.15
N GLN A 180 -8.74 0.07 -24.88
CA GLN A 180 -8.57 -0.98 -25.89
C GLN A 180 -8.00 -2.29 -25.32
N SER A 181 -7.54 -2.31 -24.04
CA SER A 181 -6.91 -3.45 -23.40
C SER A 181 -7.86 -4.66 -23.30
N ASP A 182 -7.30 -5.87 -23.38
CA ASP A 182 -7.99 -7.15 -23.13
C ASP A 182 -8.40 -7.31 -21.66
N ARG A 183 -7.67 -6.70 -20.74
CA ARG A 183 -7.94 -6.67 -19.29
C ARG A 183 -8.23 -5.25 -18.84
N LYS A 184 -9.50 -4.86 -18.87
CA LYS A 184 -9.95 -3.50 -18.55
C LYS A 184 -10.03 -3.24 -17.04
N LEU A 185 -10.38 -4.25 -16.26
CA LEU A 185 -10.53 -4.10 -14.82
C LEU A 185 -9.16 -3.89 -14.16
N SER A 186 -9.09 -2.93 -13.26
CA SER A 186 -7.91 -2.59 -12.47
C SER A 186 -8.24 -2.60 -10.99
N THR A 187 -7.32 -3.12 -10.19
CA THR A 187 -7.33 -2.90 -8.75
C THR A 187 -6.90 -1.47 -8.43
N ILE A 188 -7.03 -1.05 -7.19
CA ILE A 188 -6.40 0.14 -6.63
C ILE A 188 -5.28 -0.25 -5.66
N PRO A 189 -4.29 0.63 -5.42
CA PRO A 189 -4.11 1.97 -5.97
C PRO A 189 -3.71 1.96 -7.46
N CYS A 190 -4.08 3.01 -8.17
CA CYS A 190 -3.68 3.26 -9.56
C CYS A 190 -2.92 4.59 -9.64
N LEU A 191 -1.71 4.56 -10.17
CA LEU A 191 -0.87 5.75 -10.37
C LEU A 191 -1.03 6.25 -11.81
N LEU A 192 -1.23 7.55 -11.96
CA LEU A 192 -1.21 8.24 -13.24
C LEU A 192 0.00 9.18 -13.23
N SER A 193 0.99 8.92 -14.09
CA SER A 193 2.17 9.77 -14.25
C SER A 193 1.98 10.71 -15.44
N GLY A 194 2.08 12.00 -15.19
CA GLY A 194 1.85 13.05 -16.16
C GLY A 194 3.08 13.92 -16.46
N PRO A 195 2.93 14.96 -17.28
CA PRO A 195 4.00 15.88 -17.60
C PRO A 195 4.60 16.58 -16.37
N ASN A 196 5.89 16.96 -16.46
CA ASN A 196 6.63 17.70 -15.41
C ASN A 196 6.61 16.99 -14.04
N ASP A 197 6.75 15.67 -14.03
CA ASP A 197 6.72 14.83 -12.84
C ASP A 197 5.41 14.94 -12.01
N SER A 198 4.31 15.31 -12.67
CA SER A 198 3.00 15.34 -12.02
C SER A 198 2.49 13.93 -11.79
N GLN A 199 2.21 13.58 -10.54
CA GLN A 199 1.73 12.25 -10.13
C GLN A 199 0.34 12.37 -9.51
N LEU A 200 -0.59 11.53 -9.98
CA LEU A 200 -1.92 11.35 -9.40
C LEU A 200 -2.07 9.91 -8.94
N LEU A 201 -2.26 9.68 -7.65
CA LEU A 201 -2.50 8.34 -7.10
C LEU A 201 -3.96 8.23 -6.65
N MET A 202 -4.71 7.37 -7.33
CA MET A 202 -6.08 7.04 -6.95
C MET A 202 -6.08 5.98 -5.86
N GLY A 203 -6.76 6.26 -4.75
CA GLY A 203 -6.87 5.34 -3.62
C GLY A 203 -8.17 5.52 -2.83
N GLU A 204 -8.31 4.69 -1.81
CA GLU A 204 -9.40 4.76 -0.84
C GLU A 204 -8.89 4.59 0.59
N ALA A 205 -9.68 5.03 1.56
CA ALA A 205 -9.38 4.86 2.97
C ALA A 205 -10.66 4.71 3.79
N ASP A 206 -10.51 4.20 5.03
CA ASP A 206 -11.63 3.98 5.96
C ASP A 206 -12.70 3.03 5.39
N VAL A 207 -12.24 1.95 4.72
CA VAL A 207 -13.12 0.92 4.17
C VAL A 207 -13.59 0.00 5.29
N ASP A 208 -14.88 0.07 5.59
CA ASP A 208 -15.54 -0.67 6.67
C ASP A 208 -16.94 -1.07 6.26
N ASP A 209 -17.27 -2.35 6.35
CA ASP A 209 -18.58 -2.91 5.98
C ASP A 209 -19.02 -2.46 4.57
N TYR A 210 -18.07 -2.50 3.62
CA TYR A 210 -18.23 -2.03 2.25
C TYR A 210 -17.21 -2.70 1.32
N PRO A 211 -17.52 -2.95 0.02
CA PRO A 211 -16.56 -3.57 -0.89
C PRO A 211 -15.42 -2.62 -1.26
N ARG A 212 -14.31 -3.20 -1.73
CA ARG A 212 -13.18 -2.46 -2.27
C ARG A 212 -13.49 -1.88 -3.64
N LEU A 213 -12.92 -0.70 -3.91
CA LEU A 213 -12.97 -0.04 -5.20
C LEU A 213 -12.10 -0.75 -6.24
N PHE A 214 -12.65 -0.92 -7.43
CA PHE A 214 -11.94 -1.23 -8.67
C PHE A 214 -12.20 -0.13 -9.69
N LEU A 215 -11.35 -0.07 -10.70
CA LEU A 215 -11.42 0.92 -11.76
C LEU A 215 -11.58 0.24 -13.12
N GLN A 216 -12.30 0.91 -14.02
CA GLN A 216 -12.39 0.52 -15.43
C GLN A 216 -12.33 1.75 -16.33
N PRO A 217 -11.79 1.63 -17.55
CA PRO A 217 -11.76 2.74 -18.49
C PRO A 217 -13.10 2.86 -19.21
N THR A 218 -13.41 4.09 -19.58
CA THR A 218 -14.52 4.42 -20.50
C THR A 218 -14.02 5.36 -21.59
N ALA A 219 -14.90 5.69 -22.55
CA ALA A 219 -14.56 6.66 -23.59
C ALA A 219 -14.25 8.07 -23.01
N GLU A 220 -14.80 8.39 -21.82
CA GLU A 220 -14.64 9.71 -21.20
C GLU A 220 -13.51 9.76 -20.16
N GLY A 221 -13.19 8.63 -19.49
CA GLY A 221 -12.27 8.64 -18.36
C GLY A 221 -12.15 7.30 -17.67
N ILE A 222 -11.87 7.33 -16.38
CA ILE A 222 -11.71 6.18 -15.49
C ILE A 222 -12.89 6.16 -14.54
N GLU A 223 -13.63 5.06 -14.50
CA GLU A 223 -14.81 4.90 -13.66
C GLU A 223 -14.62 3.93 -12.51
N ALA A 224 -15.40 4.17 -11.44
CA ALA A 224 -15.50 3.25 -10.31
C ALA A 224 -16.33 2.00 -10.69
N THR A 225 -15.93 0.85 -10.17
CA THR A 225 -16.71 -0.39 -10.23
C THR A 225 -16.44 -1.23 -8.99
N TYR A 226 -17.38 -2.12 -8.63
CA TYR A 226 -17.32 -2.88 -7.38
C TYR A 226 -17.82 -4.31 -7.59
N PRO A 227 -17.27 -5.30 -6.84
CA PRO A 227 -17.89 -6.61 -6.73
C PRO A 227 -19.26 -6.50 -6.06
N LYS A 228 -20.19 -7.34 -6.49
CA LYS A 228 -21.48 -7.51 -5.81
C LYS A 228 -21.32 -8.31 -4.53
N ALA A 229 -22.19 -8.07 -3.55
CA ALA A 229 -22.17 -8.81 -2.31
C ALA A 229 -22.60 -10.27 -2.52
N PRO A 230 -21.81 -11.27 -2.08
CA PRO A 230 -22.22 -12.67 -2.08
C PRO A 230 -23.43 -12.90 -1.16
N VAL A 231 -24.43 -13.65 -1.66
CA VAL A 231 -25.63 -14.05 -0.90
C VAL A 231 -25.54 -15.52 -0.51
N LYS A 232 -25.05 -16.37 -1.43
CA LYS A 232 -24.78 -17.77 -1.17
C LYS A 232 -23.44 -18.19 -1.73
N TRP A 233 -22.78 -19.09 -1.04
CA TRP A 233 -21.50 -19.66 -1.44
C TRP A 233 -21.35 -21.08 -0.91
N GLU A 234 -20.42 -21.83 -1.50
CA GLU A 234 -20.01 -23.17 -1.07
C GLU A 234 -18.48 -23.30 -1.07
N PRO A 235 -17.88 -24.06 -0.16
CA PRO A 235 -16.44 -24.28 -0.17
C PRO A 235 -15.97 -24.98 -1.46
N ARG A 236 -14.86 -24.51 -2.01
CA ARG A 236 -14.16 -25.12 -3.14
C ARG A 236 -12.74 -25.48 -2.72
N GLY A 237 -12.53 -26.75 -2.37
CA GLY A 237 -11.26 -27.18 -1.81
C GLY A 237 -11.07 -26.76 -0.35
N ASP A 238 -9.84 -26.43 0.02
CA ASP A 238 -9.42 -26.08 1.38
C ASP A 238 -9.21 -24.58 1.59
N ARG A 239 -9.09 -23.79 0.50
CA ARG A 239 -8.64 -22.40 0.52
C ARG A 239 -9.45 -21.43 -0.34
N SER A 240 -10.48 -21.86 -1.02
CA SER A 240 -11.33 -21.00 -1.82
C SER A 240 -12.81 -21.37 -1.69
N GLU A 241 -13.67 -20.51 -2.20
CA GLU A 241 -15.11 -20.71 -2.29
C GLU A 241 -15.62 -20.51 -3.71
N LYS A 242 -16.82 -20.95 -3.95
CA LYS A 242 -17.58 -20.68 -5.15
C LYS A 242 -18.81 -19.88 -4.75
N ILE A 243 -18.90 -18.64 -5.20
CA ILE A 243 -20.11 -17.83 -5.06
C ILE A 243 -21.18 -18.43 -5.96
N THR A 244 -22.31 -18.86 -5.39
CA THR A 244 -23.42 -19.49 -6.09
C THR A 244 -24.58 -18.53 -6.34
N GLU A 245 -24.65 -17.43 -5.57
CA GLU A 245 -25.64 -16.36 -5.76
C GLU A 245 -25.06 -15.02 -5.30
N GLU A 246 -25.16 -14.01 -6.14
CA GLU A 246 -24.84 -12.61 -5.82
C GLU A 246 -26.10 -11.79 -5.64
N GLY A 247 -26.07 -10.78 -4.77
CA GLY A 247 -27.12 -9.77 -4.63
C GLY A 247 -27.15 -8.81 -5.83
N ASN A 248 -28.22 -8.05 -5.93
CA ASN A 248 -28.30 -6.93 -6.85
C ASN A 248 -27.75 -5.61 -6.24
N PHE A 249 -26.92 -5.73 -5.21
CA PHE A 249 -26.31 -4.65 -4.46
C PHE A 249 -24.82 -4.95 -4.20
N ILE A 250 -24.04 -3.90 -4.00
CA ILE A 250 -22.62 -4.01 -3.65
C ILE A 250 -22.40 -4.09 -2.14
N ALA A 251 -23.31 -3.51 -1.35
CA ALA A 251 -23.29 -3.58 0.12
C ALA A 251 -24.70 -3.53 0.71
N LYS A 252 -24.89 -4.24 1.84
CA LYS A 252 -26.03 -4.11 2.75
C LYS A 252 -25.51 -3.70 4.12
N THR A 253 -25.79 -2.46 4.52
CA THR A 253 -25.10 -1.82 5.63
C THR A 253 -26.02 -0.86 6.40
N ALA A 254 -25.56 -0.34 7.55
CA ALA A 254 -26.31 0.66 8.31
C ALA A 254 -26.56 1.92 7.48
N GLY A 255 -27.79 2.42 7.48
CA GLY A 255 -28.17 3.62 6.73
C GLY A 255 -27.68 4.93 7.37
N THR A 256 -27.30 4.91 8.65
CA THR A 256 -26.66 6.05 9.32
C THR A 256 -25.19 5.74 9.50
N ARG A 257 -24.36 6.28 8.60
CA ARG A 257 -22.93 6.01 8.57
C ARG A 257 -22.13 7.01 7.74
N THR A 258 -20.82 6.95 7.88
CA THR A 258 -19.84 7.45 6.89
C THR A 258 -19.50 6.31 5.93
N PHE A 259 -19.38 6.61 4.64
CA PHE A 259 -18.86 5.69 3.61
C PHE A 259 -17.35 5.87 3.47
N PRO A 260 -16.63 4.93 2.80
CA PRO A 260 -15.21 5.05 2.59
C PRO A 260 -14.81 6.36 1.89
N TRP A 261 -13.63 6.88 2.21
CA TRP A 261 -13.02 7.94 1.46
C TRP A 261 -12.53 7.45 0.10
N ARG A 262 -12.78 8.23 -0.95
CA ARG A 262 -12.11 8.13 -2.24
C ARG A 262 -11.18 9.32 -2.35
N TYR A 263 -9.90 9.10 -2.70
CA TYR A 263 -8.95 10.19 -2.79
C TYR A 263 -8.10 10.12 -4.05
N VAL A 264 -7.60 11.27 -4.47
CA VAL A 264 -6.55 11.41 -5.47
C VAL A 264 -5.42 12.22 -4.85
N ALA A 265 -4.25 11.59 -4.65
CA ALA A 265 -3.04 12.33 -4.32
C ALA A 265 -2.58 13.11 -5.54
N CYS A 266 -2.08 14.34 -5.33
CA CYS A 266 -1.71 15.29 -6.38
C CYS A 266 -0.33 15.90 -6.04
N THR A 267 0.76 15.22 -6.43
CA THR A 267 2.11 15.63 -6.06
C THR A 267 3.13 15.24 -7.12
N ASP A 268 4.41 15.24 -6.81
CA ASP A 268 5.50 14.72 -7.63
C ASP A 268 5.92 13.31 -7.19
N SER A 269 6.88 12.71 -7.86
CA SER A 269 7.37 11.37 -7.55
C SER A 269 7.89 11.24 -6.11
N LYS A 270 8.60 12.23 -5.58
CA LYS A 270 9.08 12.23 -4.20
C LYS A 270 7.92 12.31 -3.21
N GLY A 271 6.98 13.22 -3.46
CA GLY A 271 5.81 13.40 -2.62
C GLY A 271 4.90 12.16 -2.58
N ILE A 272 4.83 11.36 -3.65
CA ILE A 272 4.09 10.08 -3.62
C ILE A 272 4.77 9.08 -2.68
N VAL A 273 6.09 8.99 -2.68
CA VAL A 273 6.82 8.08 -1.78
C VAL A 273 6.64 8.48 -0.30
N GLU A 274 6.65 9.78 -0.02
CA GLU A 274 6.56 10.30 1.36
C GLU A 274 5.11 10.43 1.89
N GLN A 275 4.08 10.43 1.03
CA GLN A 275 2.71 10.73 1.43
C GLN A 275 2.14 9.71 2.45
N THR A 276 1.18 10.17 3.25
CA THR A 276 0.50 9.41 4.31
C THR A 276 -1.02 9.62 4.28
N ILE A 277 -1.61 9.81 3.10
CA ILE A 277 -3.02 10.19 2.94
C ILE A 277 -3.95 9.12 3.49
N THR A 278 -3.66 7.83 3.24
CA THR A 278 -4.46 6.72 3.80
C THR A 278 -4.53 6.81 5.32
N LEU A 279 -3.39 7.01 6.01
CA LEU A 279 -3.36 7.20 7.46
C LEU A 279 -4.18 8.42 7.90
N GLN A 280 -4.03 9.57 7.22
CA GLN A 280 -4.72 10.81 7.58
C GLN A 280 -6.24 10.74 7.39
N LEU A 281 -6.73 9.82 6.56
CA LEU A 281 -8.17 9.60 6.32
C LEU A 281 -8.73 8.42 7.12
N SER A 282 -7.89 7.65 7.80
CA SER A 282 -8.26 6.46 8.55
C SER A 282 -8.86 6.77 9.92
N ARG A 283 -9.52 5.77 10.50
CA ARG A 283 -10.02 5.82 11.87
C ARG A 283 -8.87 5.79 12.88
N LYS A 284 -9.15 6.32 14.05
CA LYS A 284 -8.22 6.24 15.19
C LYS A 284 -8.12 4.80 15.70
N PRO A 285 -6.98 4.41 16.29
CA PRO A 285 -6.81 3.10 16.89
C PRO A 285 -7.89 2.82 17.95
N VAL A 286 -8.43 1.60 17.93
CA VAL A 286 -9.46 1.16 18.90
C VAL A 286 -8.86 0.39 20.07
N LEU A 287 -7.61 -0.10 19.96
CA LEU A 287 -6.93 -0.82 21.02
C LEU A 287 -6.38 0.14 22.08
N THR A 288 -6.71 -0.10 23.34
CA THR A 288 -6.23 0.69 24.48
C THR A 288 -4.86 0.27 24.98
N ASP A 289 -4.53 -1.03 24.90
CA ASP A 289 -3.19 -1.58 25.18
C ASP A 289 -2.56 -2.03 23.86
N THR A 290 -1.52 -1.33 23.44
CA THR A 290 -0.74 -1.64 22.24
C THR A 290 0.71 -2.03 22.54
N SER A 291 1.08 -2.12 23.84
CA SER A 291 2.46 -2.37 24.30
C SER A 291 3.02 -3.75 23.86
N TRP A 292 2.14 -4.69 23.59
CA TRP A 292 2.47 -6.04 23.12
C TRP A 292 2.71 -6.13 21.61
N ILE A 293 2.29 -5.11 20.83
CA ILE A 293 2.48 -5.07 19.38
C ILE A 293 3.94 -4.74 19.11
N LYS A 294 4.66 -5.69 18.56
CA LYS A 294 6.09 -5.55 18.24
C LYS A 294 6.31 -5.81 16.76
N PRO A 295 6.40 -4.76 15.94
CA PRO A 295 6.88 -4.89 14.57
C PRO A 295 8.30 -5.46 14.56
N GLY A 296 8.65 -6.25 13.54
CA GLY A 296 9.96 -6.86 13.48
C GLY A 296 10.22 -7.66 12.21
N GLN A 297 11.40 -8.27 12.15
CA GLN A 297 11.80 -9.12 11.04
C GLN A 297 11.42 -10.58 11.31
N VAL A 298 11.26 -11.35 10.22
CA VAL A 298 10.82 -12.73 10.26
C VAL A 298 11.71 -13.61 9.41
N SER A 299 12.29 -14.66 9.96
CA SER A 299 12.94 -15.71 9.18
C SER A 299 11.89 -16.68 8.66
N TRP A 300 11.80 -16.79 7.32
CA TRP A 300 10.70 -17.47 6.61
C TRP A 300 11.24 -18.51 5.62
N GLU A 301 10.63 -19.69 5.55
CA GLU A 301 11.19 -20.86 4.89
C GLU A 301 10.54 -21.21 3.54
N TRP A 302 9.35 -20.73 3.25
CA TRP A 302 8.59 -21.18 2.07
C TRP A 302 9.34 -20.94 0.76
N TRP A 303 9.89 -19.73 0.56
CA TRP A 303 10.58 -19.35 -0.66
C TRP A 303 11.83 -20.21 -0.94
N ASN A 304 12.55 -20.60 0.11
CA ASN A 304 13.78 -21.39 0.03
C ASN A 304 13.54 -22.91 0.17
N GLY A 305 12.28 -23.36 0.30
CA GLY A 305 11.87 -24.76 0.36
C GLY A 305 12.20 -25.45 1.67
N ALA A 306 12.37 -24.71 2.78
CA ALA A 306 12.74 -25.23 4.09
C ALA A 306 13.99 -26.14 4.02
N ALA A 307 14.98 -25.75 3.23
CA ALA A 307 16.12 -26.60 2.88
C ALA A 307 17.47 -25.99 3.26
N PRO A 308 17.76 -25.78 4.56
CA PRO A 308 19.10 -25.44 5.00
C PRO A 308 20.10 -26.55 4.63
N PHE A 309 21.36 -26.18 4.43
CA PHE A 309 22.43 -27.08 4.00
C PHE A 309 23.77 -26.62 4.58
N GLY A 310 24.80 -27.43 4.46
CA GLY A 310 26.14 -27.07 4.92
C GLY A 310 26.68 -28.00 6.00
N PRO A 311 27.90 -27.77 6.48
CA PRO A 311 28.59 -28.70 7.37
C PRO A 311 28.03 -28.75 8.81
N ASP A 312 27.18 -27.78 9.17
CA ASP A 312 26.50 -27.66 10.45
C ASP A 312 25.04 -28.17 10.41
N VAL A 313 24.59 -28.70 9.26
CA VAL A 313 23.27 -29.32 9.09
C VAL A 313 23.44 -30.84 9.05
N ASP A 314 23.16 -31.52 10.16
CA ASP A 314 23.29 -32.97 10.35
C ASP A 314 21.92 -33.68 10.46
N PHE A 315 20.84 -33.01 10.01
CA PHE A 315 19.46 -33.48 10.02
C PHE A 315 18.85 -33.43 8.62
N VAL A 316 17.76 -34.16 8.41
CA VAL A 316 16.97 -34.09 7.17
C VAL A 316 16.14 -32.80 7.19
N SER A 317 16.39 -31.91 6.25
CA SER A 317 15.65 -30.64 6.13
C SER A 317 14.24 -30.84 5.54
N GLY A 318 13.32 -29.93 5.91
CA GLY A 318 11.90 -29.94 5.52
C GLY A 318 11.02 -29.31 6.57
N CYS A 319 9.70 -29.51 6.49
CA CYS A 319 8.76 -29.03 7.49
C CYS A 319 8.80 -29.90 8.76
N ASN A 320 9.87 -29.79 9.54
CA ASN A 320 10.13 -30.55 10.76
C ASN A 320 10.78 -29.71 11.86
N TYR A 321 10.80 -30.24 13.07
CA TYR A 321 11.32 -29.55 14.26
C TYR A 321 12.76 -29.09 14.09
N GLU A 322 13.65 -29.94 13.58
CA GLU A 322 15.08 -29.70 13.47
C GLU A 322 15.35 -28.51 12.53
N THR A 323 14.66 -28.45 11.41
CA THR A 323 14.75 -27.32 10.46
C THR A 323 14.31 -26.01 11.11
N TYR A 324 13.14 -25.98 11.75
CA TYR A 324 12.67 -24.73 12.36
C TYR A 324 13.44 -24.33 13.62
N ALA A 325 14.03 -25.28 14.35
CA ALA A 325 14.98 -24.97 15.42
C ALA A 325 16.23 -24.29 14.87
N TYR A 326 16.74 -24.73 13.72
CA TYR A 326 17.86 -24.08 13.01
C TYR A 326 17.50 -22.65 12.55
N PHE A 327 16.29 -22.42 12.05
CA PHE A 327 15.79 -21.08 11.73
C PHE A 327 15.64 -20.21 12.98
N ALA A 328 15.21 -20.77 14.11
CA ALA A 328 15.12 -20.05 15.38
C ALA A 328 16.50 -19.68 15.95
N ASP A 329 17.49 -20.56 15.84
CA ASP A 329 18.88 -20.27 16.23
C ASP A 329 19.49 -19.15 15.38
N PHE A 330 19.22 -19.16 14.08
CA PHE A 330 19.58 -18.07 13.18
C PHE A 330 18.91 -16.74 13.61
N ALA A 331 17.60 -16.75 13.83
CA ALA A 331 16.85 -15.59 14.25
C ALA A 331 17.42 -15.01 15.56
N ALA A 332 17.64 -15.85 16.57
CA ALA A 332 18.23 -15.44 17.85
C ALA A 332 19.64 -14.85 17.70
N LYS A 333 20.49 -15.45 16.83
CA LYS A 333 21.87 -14.99 16.60
C LYS A 333 21.95 -13.58 16.02
N TYR A 334 21.04 -13.24 15.11
CA TYR A 334 21.05 -11.95 14.43
C TYR A 334 20.05 -10.93 15.02
N GLY A 335 19.22 -11.33 15.99
CA GLY A 335 18.22 -10.47 16.61
C GLY A 335 16.95 -10.29 15.76
N VAL A 336 16.66 -11.27 14.88
CA VAL A 336 15.41 -11.37 14.14
C VAL A 336 14.30 -11.80 15.10
N GLU A 337 13.17 -11.10 15.12
CA GLU A 337 12.15 -11.24 16.16
C GLU A 337 11.32 -12.51 16.03
N TYR A 338 11.13 -13.01 14.81
CA TYR A 338 10.18 -14.11 14.55
C TYR A 338 10.74 -15.16 13.59
N ILE A 339 10.16 -16.37 13.70
CA ILE A 339 10.12 -17.33 12.60
C ILE A 339 8.67 -17.49 12.17
N LEU A 340 8.46 -17.79 10.89
CA LEU A 340 7.14 -18.13 10.35
C LEU A 340 7.15 -19.57 9.86
N LEU A 341 6.15 -20.34 10.28
CA LEU A 341 5.88 -21.68 9.80
C LEU A 341 4.78 -21.57 8.74
N ASP A 342 5.19 -21.69 7.48
CA ASP A 342 4.31 -21.58 6.31
C ASP A 342 3.55 -22.89 6.03
N GLU A 343 2.89 -23.04 4.89
CA GLU A 343 2.13 -24.25 4.52
C GLU A 343 2.99 -25.53 4.70
N GLY A 344 2.47 -26.50 5.47
CA GLY A 344 3.16 -27.75 5.77
C GLY A 344 3.40 -27.99 7.26
N TRP A 345 3.25 -26.96 8.12
CA TRP A 345 3.35 -27.18 9.57
C TRP A 345 2.17 -28.00 10.13
N ALA A 346 0.96 -27.83 9.58
CA ALA A 346 -0.22 -28.57 9.92
C ALA A 346 -0.30 -29.88 9.12
N LYS A 347 -0.87 -30.91 9.72
CA LYS A 347 -1.11 -32.22 9.09
C LYS A 347 -2.14 -32.14 7.95
N ASP A 348 -3.14 -31.30 8.11
CA ASP A 348 -4.14 -30.95 7.10
C ASP A 348 -4.42 -29.44 7.19
N THR A 349 -4.44 -28.77 6.06
CA THR A 349 -4.72 -27.32 6.00
C THR A 349 -6.09 -26.93 6.55
N ARG A 350 -7.03 -27.89 6.66
CA ARG A 350 -8.37 -27.71 7.23
C ARG A 350 -8.41 -27.87 8.75
N ASP A 351 -7.36 -28.46 9.34
CA ASP A 351 -7.24 -28.68 10.78
C ASP A 351 -6.17 -27.76 11.38
N PRO A 352 -6.56 -26.63 11.98
CA PRO A 352 -5.61 -25.67 12.54
C PRO A 352 -5.09 -26.10 13.93
N TYR A 353 -5.39 -27.29 14.39
CA TYR A 353 -5.07 -27.73 15.75
C TYR A 353 -4.07 -28.88 15.82
N THR A 354 -3.83 -29.56 14.68
CA THR A 354 -2.96 -30.73 14.61
C THR A 354 -1.77 -30.44 13.71
N ALA A 355 -0.58 -30.35 14.31
CA ALA A 355 0.67 -30.24 13.56
C ALA A 355 0.99 -31.57 12.83
N ASN A 356 1.83 -31.52 11.79
CA ASN A 356 2.40 -32.73 11.22
C ASN A 356 3.24 -33.48 12.27
N ASP A 357 3.41 -34.79 12.08
CA ASP A 357 3.99 -35.67 13.11
C ASP A 357 5.46 -35.32 13.42
N ASP A 358 6.22 -34.76 12.48
CA ASP A 358 7.63 -34.39 12.62
C ASP A 358 7.86 -33.00 13.22
N MET A 359 6.79 -32.19 13.37
CA MET A 359 6.89 -30.79 13.78
C MET A 359 7.14 -30.61 15.28
N ARG A 360 6.61 -31.47 16.15
CA ARG A 360 6.63 -31.31 17.61
C ARG A 360 6.31 -29.86 18.03
N LEU A 361 5.23 -29.27 17.47
CA LEU A 361 4.95 -27.83 17.47
C LEU A 361 5.06 -27.17 18.85
N LYS A 362 4.54 -27.81 19.91
CA LYS A 362 4.58 -27.22 21.26
C LYS A 362 6.01 -27.14 21.80
N ASP A 363 6.84 -28.15 21.53
CA ASP A 363 8.25 -28.15 21.91
C ASP A 363 9.01 -27.07 21.13
N LEU A 364 8.72 -26.92 19.83
CA LEU A 364 9.29 -25.88 18.99
C LEU A 364 8.94 -24.47 19.50
N ILE A 365 7.67 -24.21 19.83
CA ILE A 365 7.24 -22.92 20.39
C ILE A 365 7.99 -22.62 21.70
N GLN A 366 8.14 -23.60 22.58
CA GLN A 366 8.91 -23.42 23.83
C GLN A 366 10.41 -23.19 23.55
N TYR A 367 10.97 -23.89 22.58
CA TYR A 367 12.36 -23.69 22.15
C TYR A 367 12.56 -22.25 21.63
N CYS A 368 11.72 -21.79 20.70
CA CYS A 368 11.78 -20.43 20.17
C CYS A 368 11.64 -19.38 21.29
N LYS A 369 10.69 -19.58 22.20
CA LYS A 369 10.50 -18.71 23.37
C LYS A 369 11.75 -18.64 24.25
N SER A 370 12.46 -19.76 24.46
CA SER A 370 13.70 -19.80 25.24
C SER A 370 14.84 -19.00 24.58
N LYS A 371 14.76 -18.80 23.26
CA LYS A 371 15.70 -18.00 22.45
C LYS A 371 15.25 -16.53 22.29
N GLY A 372 14.05 -16.17 22.79
CA GLY A 372 13.47 -14.83 22.61
C GLY A 372 12.85 -14.62 21.23
N VAL A 373 12.57 -15.68 20.48
CA VAL A 373 12.00 -15.66 19.12
C VAL A 373 10.53 -16.03 19.17
N GLY A 374 9.68 -15.22 18.52
CA GLY A 374 8.25 -15.50 18.38
C GLY A 374 7.96 -16.44 17.20
N VAL A 375 6.85 -17.16 17.27
CA VAL A 375 6.39 -18.07 16.22
C VAL A 375 5.12 -17.53 15.57
N ILE A 376 5.08 -17.45 14.25
CA ILE A 376 3.90 -17.10 13.45
C ILE A 376 3.46 -18.34 12.68
N LEU A 377 2.15 -18.63 12.64
CA LEU A 377 1.60 -19.79 11.95
C LEU A 377 0.77 -19.37 10.74
N TRP A 378 1.00 -20.03 9.62
CA TRP A 378 0.25 -19.84 8.38
C TRP A 378 -1.06 -20.65 8.39
N LEU A 379 -2.11 -20.09 7.78
CA LEU A 379 -3.44 -20.69 7.64
C LEU A 379 -4.13 -20.23 6.37
N PRO A 380 -4.90 -21.08 5.66
CA PRO A 380 -5.84 -20.57 4.66
C PRO A 380 -7.05 -19.92 5.34
N TRP A 381 -7.58 -18.84 4.74
CA TRP A 381 -8.67 -18.05 5.31
C TRP A 381 -9.93 -18.88 5.61
N LEU A 382 -10.23 -19.86 4.74
CA LEU A 382 -11.41 -20.69 4.87
C LEU A 382 -11.38 -21.58 6.13
N THR A 383 -10.17 -21.98 6.57
CA THR A 383 -9.95 -22.69 7.82
C THR A 383 -10.21 -21.76 9.00
N VAL A 384 -9.78 -20.53 8.95
CA VAL A 384 -10.06 -19.52 9.98
C VAL A 384 -11.56 -19.25 10.07
N GLU A 385 -12.25 -19.07 8.92
CA GLU A 385 -13.71 -18.83 8.89
C GLU A 385 -14.52 -19.94 9.57
N LYS A 386 -14.00 -21.17 9.59
CA LYS A 386 -14.65 -22.32 10.21
C LYS A 386 -14.22 -22.57 11.66
N ASN A 387 -13.15 -21.94 12.16
CA ASN A 387 -12.49 -22.29 13.43
C ASN A 387 -12.08 -21.06 14.25
N TRP A 388 -13.01 -20.16 14.58
CA TRP A 388 -12.71 -18.89 15.25
C TRP A 388 -12.06 -19.02 16.64
N ASP A 389 -12.18 -20.17 17.32
CA ASP A 389 -11.54 -20.46 18.60
C ASP A 389 -10.01 -20.68 18.48
N LEU A 390 -9.48 -20.81 17.27
CA LEU A 390 -8.06 -20.99 17.02
C LEU A 390 -7.20 -19.86 17.64
N PHE A 391 -7.65 -18.60 17.59
CA PHE A 391 -6.91 -17.47 18.14
C PHE A 391 -6.65 -17.62 19.63
N LYS A 392 -7.65 -18.06 20.38
CA LYS A 392 -7.51 -18.38 21.81
C LYS A 392 -6.51 -19.51 22.02
N LYS A 393 -6.63 -20.61 21.28
CA LYS A 393 -5.73 -21.77 21.40
C LYS A 393 -4.29 -21.44 21.04
N TYR A 394 -4.07 -20.63 20.01
CA TYR A 394 -2.73 -20.21 19.60
C TYR A 394 -2.07 -19.32 20.67
N ALA A 395 -2.83 -18.41 21.27
CA ALA A 395 -2.33 -17.63 22.41
C ALA A 395 -1.98 -18.54 23.60
N GLU A 396 -2.79 -19.55 23.91
CA GLU A 396 -2.50 -20.56 24.95
C GLU A 396 -1.25 -21.38 24.64
N TRP A 397 -0.94 -21.65 23.36
CA TRP A 397 0.28 -22.33 22.93
C TRP A 397 1.51 -21.40 22.99
N GLY A 398 1.31 -20.09 23.00
CA GLY A 398 2.37 -19.08 23.00
C GLY A 398 2.78 -18.63 21.59
N VAL A 399 1.92 -18.82 20.60
CA VAL A 399 2.08 -18.27 19.24
C VAL A 399 2.05 -16.74 19.28
N ALA A 400 2.89 -16.08 18.49
CA ALA A 400 3.00 -14.62 18.43
C ALA A 400 2.05 -13.98 17.41
N GLY A 401 1.68 -14.71 16.36
CA GLY A 401 0.84 -14.18 15.29
C GLY A 401 0.39 -15.22 14.28
N VAL A 402 -0.37 -14.77 13.30
CA VAL A 402 -0.88 -15.59 12.20
C VAL A 402 -0.63 -14.91 10.86
N LYS A 403 -0.24 -15.70 9.84
CA LYS A 403 -0.29 -15.37 8.42
C LYS A 403 -1.49 -16.08 7.82
N ILE A 404 -2.49 -15.32 7.33
CA ILE A 404 -3.71 -15.88 6.75
C ILE A 404 -3.73 -15.59 5.26
N ASP A 405 -4.00 -16.61 4.45
CA ASP A 405 -3.76 -16.60 3.03
C ASP A 405 -5.00 -16.96 2.19
N PHE A 406 -4.93 -16.67 0.88
CA PHE A 406 -5.90 -17.04 -0.16
C PHE A 406 -7.28 -16.36 -0.04
N MET A 407 -7.35 -15.13 0.48
CA MET A 407 -8.61 -14.39 0.53
C MET A 407 -9.17 -14.07 -0.87
N ASP A 408 -8.32 -13.66 -1.81
CA ASP A 408 -8.52 -13.55 -3.27
C ASP A 408 -9.74 -12.75 -3.75
N HIS A 409 -10.53 -12.16 -2.88
CA HIS A 409 -11.64 -11.28 -3.28
C HIS A 409 -11.84 -10.11 -2.31
N ALA A 410 -12.65 -9.14 -2.72
CA ALA A 410 -12.70 -7.83 -2.07
C ALA A 410 -14.13 -7.26 -1.99
N ASP A 411 -15.14 -8.14 -1.96
CA ASP A 411 -16.53 -7.78 -1.66
C ASP A 411 -16.73 -7.46 -0.18
N GLN A 412 -17.92 -7.02 0.17
CA GLN A 412 -18.27 -6.65 1.55
C GLN A 412 -18.01 -7.79 2.56
N TRP A 413 -18.27 -9.04 2.18
CA TRP A 413 -18.07 -10.18 3.09
C TRP A 413 -16.59 -10.34 3.45
N MET A 414 -15.69 -10.27 2.45
CA MET A 414 -14.25 -10.42 2.68
C MET A 414 -13.68 -9.22 3.46
N VAL A 415 -14.11 -7.99 3.17
CA VAL A 415 -13.72 -6.82 3.98
C VAL A 415 -14.14 -7.01 5.44
N ASN A 416 -15.33 -7.53 5.69
CA ASN A 416 -15.80 -7.85 7.04
C ASN A 416 -15.03 -9.01 7.69
N PHE A 417 -14.56 -9.99 6.90
CA PHE A 417 -13.69 -11.05 7.38
C PHE A 417 -12.37 -10.48 7.93
N TYR A 418 -11.70 -9.59 7.19
CA TYR A 418 -10.47 -8.93 7.66
C TYR A 418 -10.67 -8.26 9.02
N LYS A 419 -11.73 -7.45 9.14
CA LYS A 419 -12.01 -6.76 10.40
C LYS A 419 -12.29 -7.73 11.55
N ARG A 420 -13.01 -8.82 11.30
CA ARG A 420 -13.24 -9.88 12.30
C ARG A 420 -11.93 -10.54 12.73
N VAL A 421 -11.06 -10.88 11.78
CA VAL A 421 -9.75 -11.49 12.06
C VAL A 421 -8.91 -10.59 12.94
N VAL A 422 -8.66 -9.35 12.53
CA VAL A 422 -7.76 -8.47 13.28
C VAL A 422 -8.29 -8.12 14.66
N SER A 423 -9.62 -7.97 14.79
CA SER A 423 -10.26 -7.71 16.08
C SER A 423 -10.25 -8.92 17.00
N GLU A 424 -10.46 -10.14 16.47
CA GLU A 424 -10.39 -11.36 17.27
C GLU A 424 -8.96 -11.67 17.70
N ALA A 425 -7.99 -11.58 16.77
CA ALA A 425 -6.57 -11.74 17.06
C ALA A 425 -6.08 -10.77 18.15
N ALA A 426 -6.53 -9.50 18.10
CA ALA A 426 -6.17 -8.48 19.09
C ALA A 426 -6.62 -8.86 20.53
N LYS A 427 -7.77 -9.52 20.71
CA LYS A 427 -8.24 -9.96 22.04
C LYS A 427 -7.24 -10.92 22.71
N TYR A 428 -6.53 -11.67 21.90
CA TYR A 428 -5.54 -12.67 22.36
C TYR A 428 -4.09 -12.23 22.13
N LYS A 429 -3.87 -10.94 21.78
CA LYS A 429 -2.55 -10.35 21.56
C LYS A 429 -1.75 -11.06 20.45
N LEU A 430 -2.40 -11.40 19.34
CA LEU A 430 -1.79 -12.02 18.18
C LEU A 430 -1.61 -10.98 17.07
N LEU A 431 -0.42 -10.99 16.46
CA LEU A 431 -0.11 -10.22 15.25
C LEU A 431 -0.77 -10.86 14.03
N VAL A 432 -1.04 -10.05 13.01
CA VAL A 432 -1.70 -10.50 11.78
C VAL A 432 -0.92 -10.02 10.57
N ASP A 433 -0.73 -10.94 9.62
CA ASP A 433 -0.29 -10.71 8.26
C ASP A 433 -1.28 -11.39 7.30
N LEU A 434 -1.66 -10.74 6.20
CA LEU A 434 -2.67 -11.28 5.27
C LEU A 434 -2.10 -11.39 3.85
N HIS A 435 -2.21 -12.59 3.28
CA HIS A 435 -1.77 -12.94 1.93
C HIS A 435 -2.93 -13.29 1.00
N GLY A 436 -2.69 -13.30 -0.33
CA GLY A 436 -3.80 -13.32 -1.30
C GLY A 436 -4.75 -12.15 -1.04
N SER A 437 -4.23 -11.00 -0.64
CA SER A 437 -4.98 -9.94 0.01
C SER A 437 -5.09 -8.68 -0.85
N PHE A 438 -6.16 -7.92 -0.64
CA PHE A 438 -6.24 -6.57 -1.18
C PHE A 438 -5.26 -5.61 -0.47
N THR A 439 -5.01 -4.46 -1.10
CA THR A 439 -4.08 -3.44 -0.60
C THR A 439 -4.61 -2.70 0.63
N PRO A 440 -3.77 -2.07 1.49
CA PRO A 440 -4.18 -1.30 2.66
C PRO A 440 -5.20 -0.20 2.36
N ALA A 441 -6.12 0.02 3.30
CA ALA A 441 -7.11 1.11 3.27
C ALA A 441 -7.45 1.62 4.67
N GLY A 442 -6.55 1.48 5.64
CA GLY A 442 -6.68 2.10 6.96
C GLY A 442 -7.04 1.15 8.10
N LEU A 443 -7.35 -0.13 7.83
CA LEU A 443 -7.67 -1.10 8.89
C LEU A 443 -6.47 -1.35 9.81
N GLU A 444 -5.25 -1.29 9.27
CA GLU A 444 -3.98 -1.40 9.99
C GLU A 444 -3.73 -0.27 10.99
N TYR A 445 -4.40 0.86 10.82
CA TYR A 445 -4.35 1.97 11.78
C TYR A 445 -5.45 1.86 12.84
N GLU A 446 -6.64 1.37 12.48
CA GLU A 446 -7.72 1.07 13.43
C GLU A 446 -7.32 -0.10 14.35
N TYR A 447 -6.68 -1.13 13.79
CA TYR A 447 -6.18 -2.33 14.48
C TYR A 447 -4.68 -2.50 14.24
N PRO A 448 -3.81 -1.86 15.04
CA PRO A 448 -2.36 -1.85 14.79
C PRO A 448 -1.64 -3.19 15.02
N ASN A 449 -2.33 -4.24 15.43
CA ASN A 449 -1.83 -5.62 15.38
C ASN A 449 -1.84 -6.22 13.96
N PHE A 450 -2.47 -5.56 13.01
CA PHE A 450 -2.40 -5.89 11.60
C PHE A 450 -1.16 -5.23 10.99
N LEU A 451 -0.07 -5.98 10.87
CA LEU A 451 1.24 -5.43 10.57
C LEU A 451 1.58 -5.37 9.09
N SER A 452 1.02 -6.28 8.28
CA SER A 452 1.29 -6.30 6.85
C SER A 452 0.18 -6.94 6.02
N TYR A 453 0.23 -6.64 4.73
CA TYR A 453 -0.61 -7.21 3.67
C TYR A 453 0.30 -7.64 2.52
N GLU A 454 -0.02 -8.70 1.81
CA GLU A 454 0.60 -8.95 0.52
C GLU A 454 0.07 -7.97 -0.54
N GLY A 455 -0.89 -8.33 -1.36
CA GLY A 455 -1.45 -7.48 -2.41
C GLY A 455 -0.39 -6.90 -3.35
N ILE A 456 0.61 -7.69 -3.71
CA ILE A 456 1.84 -7.27 -4.39
C ILE A 456 2.43 -8.42 -5.20
N ARG A 457 3.08 -8.13 -6.33
CA ARG A 457 4.00 -9.11 -6.93
C ARG A 457 5.35 -9.02 -6.22
N GLY A 458 5.53 -9.86 -5.21
CA GLY A 458 6.72 -9.92 -4.37
C GLY A 458 7.76 -10.94 -4.83
N LEU A 459 8.81 -11.13 -4.03
CA LEU A 459 9.88 -12.09 -4.33
C LEU A 459 9.38 -13.53 -4.35
N GLU A 460 8.30 -13.84 -3.62
CA GLU A 460 7.59 -15.11 -3.63
C GLU A 460 7.23 -15.58 -5.05
N GLN A 461 6.95 -14.66 -5.97
CA GLN A 461 6.65 -14.94 -7.37
C GLN A 461 7.90 -15.31 -8.20
N MET A 462 9.06 -15.48 -7.58
CA MET A 462 10.32 -15.99 -8.14
C MET A 462 10.69 -15.34 -9.48
N GLY A 463 10.77 -16.13 -10.58
CA GLY A 463 11.15 -15.68 -11.92
C GLY A 463 10.22 -14.67 -12.56
N SER A 464 9.08 -14.36 -11.97
CA SER A 464 8.18 -13.30 -12.40
C SER A 464 8.24 -12.02 -11.54
N CYS A 465 8.99 -12.03 -10.43
CA CYS A 465 9.30 -10.84 -9.63
C CYS A 465 10.50 -10.10 -10.23
N ARG A 466 10.25 -9.13 -11.09
CA ARG A 466 11.27 -8.43 -11.86
C ARG A 466 11.55 -7.03 -11.30
N PRO A 467 12.81 -6.54 -11.35
CA PRO A 467 13.16 -5.19 -10.89
C PRO A 467 12.34 -4.08 -11.53
N GLU A 468 11.95 -4.23 -12.82
CA GLU A 468 11.11 -3.26 -13.54
C GLU A 468 9.75 -3.06 -12.85
N ASN A 469 9.15 -4.12 -12.32
CA ASN A 469 7.91 -4.01 -11.53
C ASN A 469 8.19 -3.49 -10.12
N THR A 470 9.28 -3.96 -9.50
CA THR A 470 9.63 -3.62 -8.11
C THR A 470 9.89 -2.12 -7.94
N THR A 471 10.44 -1.45 -8.95
CA THR A 471 10.68 0.00 -8.91
C THR A 471 9.41 0.87 -8.95
N TYR A 472 8.24 0.29 -9.24
CA TYR A 472 6.94 0.98 -9.09
C TYR A 472 6.34 0.84 -7.69
N LEU A 473 6.73 -0.15 -6.91
CA LEU A 473 6.09 -0.48 -5.63
C LEU A 473 6.09 0.67 -4.61
N PRO A 474 7.18 1.46 -4.43
CA PRO A 474 7.18 2.60 -3.53
C PRO A 474 6.17 3.69 -3.89
N PHE A 475 5.84 3.82 -5.19
CA PHE A 475 4.93 4.84 -5.73
C PHE A 475 3.47 4.40 -5.75
N ILE A 476 3.21 3.10 -5.79
CA ILE A 476 1.87 2.55 -5.92
C ILE A 476 1.50 1.79 -4.64
N ARG A 477 2.17 0.68 -4.38
CA ARG A 477 1.78 -0.26 -3.32
C ARG A 477 2.09 0.25 -1.91
N ASN A 478 3.35 0.67 -1.64
CA ASN A 478 3.73 1.24 -0.35
C ASN A 478 3.23 2.68 -0.15
N ALA A 479 2.81 3.35 -1.21
CA ALA A 479 2.17 4.66 -1.09
C ALA A 479 0.88 4.60 -0.24
N VAL A 480 0.19 3.47 -0.18
CA VAL A 480 -1.07 3.32 0.57
C VAL A 480 -0.92 2.60 1.92
N GLY A 481 0.23 1.96 2.18
CA GLY A 481 0.48 1.28 3.46
C GLY A 481 1.48 0.12 3.38
N PRO A 482 1.58 -0.70 4.45
CA PRO A 482 2.58 -1.77 4.55
C PRO A 482 2.40 -2.85 3.47
N ALA A 483 3.52 -3.46 3.06
CA ALA A 483 3.57 -4.50 2.04
C ALA A 483 4.52 -5.63 2.41
N ASP A 484 4.04 -6.86 2.41
CA ASP A 484 4.88 -8.04 2.56
C ASP A 484 5.43 -8.48 1.20
N PHE A 485 6.60 -7.94 0.85
CA PHE A 485 7.32 -8.26 -0.40
C PHE A 485 8.17 -9.52 -0.28
N THR A 486 8.50 -9.96 0.92
CA THR A 486 9.41 -11.07 1.20
C THR A 486 10.83 -10.89 0.61
N PRO A 487 11.56 -9.79 0.92
CA PRO A 487 12.90 -9.54 0.37
C PRO A 487 13.99 -10.44 0.96
N GLY A 488 15.23 -10.30 0.46
CA GLY A 488 16.43 -10.85 1.10
C GLY A 488 17.02 -12.08 0.44
N GLY A 489 16.60 -12.42 -0.78
CA GLY A 489 17.27 -13.50 -1.52
C GLY A 489 18.75 -13.22 -1.73
N MET A 490 19.63 -14.16 -1.33
CA MET A 490 21.09 -14.05 -1.41
C MET A 490 21.69 -14.67 -2.68
N ASN A 491 20.91 -15.45 -3.41
CA ASN A 491 21.27 -15.96 -4.73
C ASN A 491 20.80 -14.97 -5.79
N ASN A 492 21.63 -13.95 -6.08
CA ASN A 492 21.25 -12.82 -6.93
C ASN A 492 21.65 -13.02 -8.38
N MET A 493 20.75 -12.70 -9.30
CA MET A 493 20.95 -12.87 -10.75
C MET A 493 20.37 -11.67 -11.51
N GLN A 494 21.01 -11.32 -12.63
CA GLN A 494 20.39 -10.42 -13.60
C GLN A 494 19.21 -11.12 -14.29
N PRO A 495 18.14 -10.41 -14.69
CA PRO A 495 16.95 -11.03 -15.30
C PRO A 495 17.22 -11.89 -16.54
N ASP A 496 18.20 -11.52 -17.36
CA ASP A 496 18.62 -12.25 -18.57
C ASP A 496 19.42 -13.52 -18.26
N ARG A 497 19.80 -13.74 -16.99
CA ARG A 497 20.58 -14.90 -16.50
C ARG A 497 19.84 -15.70 -15.43
N TYR A 498 18.57 -15.41 -15.21
CA TYR A 498 17.79 -16.08 -14.18
C TYR A 498 17.53 -17.54 -14.53
N HIS A 499 17.94 -18.45 -13.65
CA HIS A 499 17.80 -19.90 -13.79
C HIS A 499 17.54 -20.62 -12.46
N ALA A 500 17.15 -19.88 -11.43
CA ALA A 500 16.93 -20.43 -10.11
C ALA A 500 15.62 -21.23 -10.01
N SER A 501 15.64 -22.25 -9.16
CA SER A 501 14.47 -23.03 -8.77
C SER A 501 14.62 -23.53 -7.34
N ARG A 502 13.50 -23.69 -6.63
CA ARG A 502 13.48 -24.26 -5.29
C ARG A 502 14.13 -25.66 -5.25
N PRO A 503 14.95 -26.01 -4.27
CA PRO A 503 15.28 -25.25 -3.04
C PRO A 503 16.40 -24.21 -3.21
N ASN A 504 16.99 -24.04 -4.39
CA ASN A 504 18.00 -23.03 -4.70
C ASN A 504 17.37 -21.80 -5.34
N SER A 505 16.37 -21.23 -4.68
CA SER A 505 15.66 -20.04 -5.15
C SER A 505 16.63 -18.87 -5.38
N GLY A 506 16.27 -17.96 -6.28
CA GLY A 506 17.07 -16.81 -6.65
C GLY A 506 16.23 -15.55 -6.77
N ALA A 507 16.88 -14.41 -6.52
CA ALA A 507 16.29 -13.08 -6.63
C ALA A 507 16.87 -12.34 -7.84
N MET A 508 16.01 -11.73 -8.66
CA MET A 508 16.45 -10.83 -9.72
C MET A 508 16.92 -9.50 -9.18
N GLY A 509 17.93 -8.91 -9.84
CA GLY A 509 18.63 -7.71 -9.38
C GLY A 509 19.90 -8.02 -8.60
N THR A 510 20.64 -6.97 -8.23
CA THR A 510 21.91 -7.13 -7.53
C THR A 510 21.75 -7.48 -6.05
N ARG A 511 22.86 -7.87 -5.39
CA ARG A 511 22.92 -8.04 -3.95
C ARG A 511 22.49 -6.77 -3.22
N CYS A 512 22.99 -5.61 -3.65
CA CYS A 512 22.65 -4.34 -3.05
C CYS A 512 21.19 -3.94 -3.30
N PHE A 513 20.58 -4.37 -4.43
CA PHE A 513 19.15 -4.20 -4.67
C PHE A 513 18.33 -4.90 -3.58
N GLN A 514 18.60 -6.18 -3.29
CA GLN A 514 17.90 -6.93 -2.25
C GLN A 514 18.11 -6.34 -0.85
N MET A 515 19.32 -5.89 -0.53
CA MET A 515 19.62 -5.24 0.75
C MET A 515 18.89 -3.89 0.89
N ALA A 516 18.81 -3.10 -0.18
CA ALA A 516 18.15 -1.80 -0.18
C ALA A 516 16.62 -1.90 -0.01
N LEU A 517 16.00 -3.02 -0.42
CA LEU A 517 14.55 -3.22 -0.28
C LEU A 517 14.08 -3.14 1.19
N TYR A 518 14.92 -3.52 2.16
CA TYR A 518 14.59 -3.39 3.59
C TYR A 518 14.43 -1.93 4.05
N VAL A 519 15.00 -0.98 3.31
CA VAL A 519 14.84 0.46 3.58
C VAL A 519 13.79 1.08 2.68
N VAL A 520 13.78 0.70 1.39
CA VAL A 520 12.89 1.29 0.38
C VAL A 520 11.45 0.89 0.59
N LEU A 521 11.20 -0.40 0.86
CA LEU A 521 9.84 -0.92 1.11
C LEU A 521 9.49 -0.84 2.60
N GLU A 522 8.20 -0.75 2.88
CA GLU A 522 7.65 -0.57 4.21
C GLU A 522 6.74 -1.74 4.58
N SER A 523 7.03 -2.36 5.71
CA SER A 523 6.22 -3.43 6.30
C SER A 523 6.40 -3.43 7.83
N GLY A 524 5.34 -3.64 8.57
CA GLY A 524 5.44 -3.84 10.02
C GLY A 524 6.02 -5.22 10.38
N ILE A 525 5.86 -6.19 9.49
CA ILE A 525 6.54 -7.49 9.49
C ILE A 525 7.35 -7.59 8.21
N GLN A 526 8.68 -7.79 8.32
CA GLN A 526 9.58 -7.82 7.17
C GLN A 526 10.25 -9.19 7.07
N MET A 527 9.93 -9.95 6.02
CA MET A 527 10.47 -11.29 5.83
C MET A 527 11.95 -11.27 5.44
N LEU A 528 12.68 -12.30 5.85
CA LEU A 528 13.96 -12.73 5.31
C LEU A 528 13.70 -14.01 4.51
N ALA A 529 13.71 -13.90 3.17
CA ALA A 529 13.24 -14.97 2.29
C ALA A 529 14.20 -16.15 2.15
N ASP A 530 15.51 -15.93 2.29
CA ASP A 530 16.49 -17.00 2.09
C ASP A 530 16.65 -17.88 3.35
N ASN A 531 17.29 -19.03 3.19
CA ASN A 531 17.55 -19.91 4.32
C ASN A 531 18.75 -19.45 5.16
N PRO A 532 18.81 -19.86 6.44
CA PRO A 532 19.89 -19.44 7.35
C PRO A 532 21.30 -19.75 6.83
N THR A 533 21.48 -20.84 6.11
CA THR A 533 22.82 -21.19 5.56
C THR A 533 23.32 -20.12 4.58
N ARG A 534 22.46 -19.62 3.70
CA ARG A 534 22.81 -18.53 2.77
C ARG A 534 23.15 -17.24 3.51
N TYR A 535 22.41 -16.94 4.55
CA TYR A 535 22.67 -15.77 5.41
C TYR A 535 23.98 -15.92 6.19
N TYR A 536 24.30 -17.09 6.73
CA TYR A 536 25.60 -17.35 7.38
C TYR A 536 26.78 -17.21 6.41
N GLN A 537 26.63 -17.67 5.17
CA GLN A 537 27.64 -17.52 4.12
C GLN A 537 27.87 -16.05 3.69
N ASN A 538 26.94 -15.16 4.00
CA ASN A 538 26.95 -13.73 3.66
C ASN A 538 26.78 -12.88 4.93
N ASP A 539 27.54 -13.20 5.99
CA ASP A 539 27.37 -12.66 7.34
C ASP A 539 27.35 -11.12 7.42
N ASP A 540 28.19 -10.42 6.66
CA ASP A 540 28.23 -8.95 6.67
C ASP A 540 26.97 -8.32 6.05
N CYS A 541 26.44 -8.88 4.96
CA CYS A 541 25.16 -8.48 4.39
C CYS A 541 24.01 -8.78 5.36
N THR A 542 24.04 -9.95 6.00
CA THR A 542 23.02 -10.39 6.96
C THR A 542 22.97 -9.48 8.18
N ARG A 543 24.13 -9.09 8.73
CA ARG A 543 24.20 -8.11 9.85
C ARG A 543 23.60 -6.77 9.47
N TYR A 544 23.83 -6.30 8.24
CA TYR A 544 23.18 -5.08 7.77
C TYR A 544 21.67 -5.27 7.70
N ILE A 545 21.18 -6.30 7.02
CA ILE A 545 19.74 -6.58 6.89
C ILE A 545 19.08 -6.65 8.27
N ALA A 546 19.64 -7.43 9.19
CA ALA A 546 19.11 -7.59 10.55
C ALA A 546 19.17 -6.29 11.38
N SER A 547 20.01 -5.33 11.02
CA SER A 547 20.08 -4.01 11.68
C SER A 547 19.02 -3.02 11.21
N VAL A 548 18.37 -3.27 10.07
CA VAL A 548 17.37 -2.35 9.49
C VAL A 548 16.05 -2.49 10.23
N PRO A 549 15.54 -1.42 10.84
CA PRO A 549 14.26 -1.48 11.57
C PRO A 549 13.07 -1.54 10.61
N THR A 550 11.94 -2.03 11.10
CA THR A 550 10.67 -2.08 10.34
C THR A 550 9.75 -0.87 10.58
N THR A 551 10.15 0.02 11.49
CA THR A 551 9.42 1.26 11.81
C THR A 551 10.36 2.46 11.83
N TRP A 552 9.84 3.63 11.44
CA TRP A 552 10.64 4.80 11.19
C TRP A 552 10.13 6.05 11.90
N ASP A 553 11.04 6.90 12.32
CA ASP A 553 10.70 8.20 12.90
C ASP A 553 10.50 9.25 11.81
N GLU A 554 11.24 9.11 10.70
CA GLU A 554 11.23 10.03 9.58
C GLU A 554 11.63 9.32 8.28
N THR A 555 10.97 9.67 7.19
CA THR A 555 11.28 9.20 5.82
C THR A 555 11.51 10.41 4.91
N ARG A 556 12.58 10.38 4.12
CA ARG A 556 12.88 11.36 3.08
C ARG A 556 13.14 10.66 1.76
N CYS A 557 12.50 11.10 0.71
CA CYS A 557 12.79 10.67 -0.65
C CYS A 557 13.85 11.61 -1.26
N LEU A 558 15.05 11.10 -1.43
CA LEU A 558 16.18 11.90 -1.92
C LEU A 558 16.15 12.07 -3.43
N ALA A 559 15.82 10.98 -4.15
CA ALA A 559 15.65 10.99 -5.61
C ALA A 559 14.61 9.95 -6.01
N ALA A 560 13.76 10.26 -6.98
CA ALA A 560 12.72 9.36 -7.44
C ALA A 560 12.27 9.68 -8.87
N GLU A 561 12.00 8.62 -9.63
CA GLU A 561 11.26 8.63 -10.89
C GLU A 561 10.52 7.31 -11.00
N ALA A 562 9.19 7.36 -11.07
CA ALA A 562 8.35 6.17 -11.02
C ALA A 562 8.73 5.14 -12.09
N GLY A 563 8.98 3.90 -11.65
CA GLY A 563 9.40 2.78 -12.48
C GLY A 563 10.86 2.79 -12.93
N LYS A 564 11.64 3.82 -12.61
CA LYS A 564 13.06 3.87 -12.96
C LYS A 564 13.98 3.76 -11.75
N TYR A 565 13.77 4.58 -10.74
CA TYR A 565 14.58 4.55 -9.53
C TYR A 565 13.89 5.23 -8.35
N VAL A 566 14.32 4.86 -7.16
CA VAL A 566 13.98 5.55 -5.91
C VAL A 566 15.16 5.44 -4.95
N ILE A 567 15.48 6.53 -4.26
CA ILE A 567 16.46 6.58 -3.18
C ILE A 567 15.82 7.26 -1.98
N THR A 568 15.74 6.55 -0.87
CA THR A 568 15.18 7.05 0.38
C THR A 568 16.22 7.08 1.49
N ALA A 569 16.12 8.05 2.38
CA ALA A 569 16.79 8.08 3.68
C ALA A 569 15.72 8.01 4.78
N LYS A 570 15.88 7.05 5.69
CA LYS A 570 14.94 6.84 6.79
C LYS A 570 15.66 6.83 8.13
N ARG A 571 15.06 7.50 9.13
CA ARG A 571 15.66 7.65 10.47
C ARG A 571 14.94 6.78 11.50
N LYS A 572 15.74 6.13 12.33
CA LYS A 572 15.30 5.50 13.58
C LYS A 572 16.22 5.88 14.72
N GLY A 573 15.71 6.58 15.71
CA GLY A 573 16.55 7.13 16.77
C GLY A 573 17.61 8.06 16.19
N ASN A 574 18.87 7.74 16.46
CA ASN A 574 20.03 8.51 16.00
C ASN A 574 20.63 8.00 14.68
N LYS A 575 20.09 6.88 14.12
CA LYS A 575 20.63 6.27 12.90
C LYS A 575 19.79 6.65 11.70
N TRP A 576 20.48 6.87 10.58
CA TRP A 576 19.88 6.98 9.27
C TRP A 576 20.22 5.78 8.41
N PHE A 577 19.26 5.29 7.68
CA PHE A 577 19.43 4.22 6.70
C PHE A 577 19.11 4.78 5.30
N ILE A 578 19.99 4.52 4.33
CA ILE A 578 19.76 4.91 2.94
C ILE A 578 19.56 3.65 2.13
N GLY A 579 18.43 3.58 1.42
CA GLY A 579 18.13 2.54 0.44
C GLY A 579 17.88 3.15 -0.92
N GLY A 580 18.55 2.63 -1.96
CA GLY A 580 18.32 3.01 -3.34
C GLY A 580 18.19 1.78 -4.22
N ILE A 581 17.22 1.80 -5.15
CA ILE A 581 17.03 0.77 -6.17
C ILE A 581 16.79 1.41 -7.54
N CYS A 582 17.19 0.73 -8.60
CA CYS A 582 16.87 1.14 -9.98
C CYS A 582 16.51 -0.06 -10.87
N ASN A 583 15.79 0.23 -11.95
CA ASN A 583 15.50 -0.76 -13.00
C ASN A 583 16.70 -0.99 -13.94
N GLY A 584 16.47 -1.75 -15.02
CA GLY A 584 17.51 -2.19 -15.93
C GLY A 584 17.51 -1.52 -17.31
N ASP A 585 16.91 -0.36 -17.47
CA ASP A 585 16.86 0.38 -18.74
C ASP A 585 18.17 1.09 -19.09
N GLU A 586 19.06 1.28 -18.10
CA GLU A 586 20.42 1.80 -18.25
C GLU A 586 21.45 0.88 -17.60
N ASP A 587 22.69 0.85 -18.10
CA ASP A 587 23.79 0.06 -17.53
C ASP A 587 24.20 0.51 -16.14
N SER A 588 24.02 1.79 -15.83
CA SER A 588 24.20 2.34 -14.48
C SER A 588 23.59 3.74 -14.38
N ARG A 589 23.20 4.11 -13.15
CA ARG A 589 22.74 5.47 -12.78
C ARG A 589 23.62 6.04 -11.68
N THR A 590 23.92 7.31 -11.77
CA THR A 590 24.72 8.04 -10.76
C THR A 590 23.95 9.22 -10.22
N PHE A 591 24.00 9.41 -8.90
CA PHE A 591 23.31 10.46 -8.18
C PHE A 591 24.29 11.15 -7.23
N SER A 592 24.22 12.50 -7.16
CA SER A 592 24.97 13.30 -6.17
C SER A 592 23.96 13.92 -5.20
N LEU A 593 23.90 13.39 -3.97
CA LEU A 593 22.88 13.69 -2.99
C LEU A 593 23.47 14.43 -1.79
N LYS A 594 22.82 15.49 -1.34
CA LYS A 594 23.20 16.20 -0.11
C LYS A 594 22.72 15.43 1.11
N LEU A 595 23.60 15.36 2.12
CA LEU A 595 23.26 14.77 3.43
C LEU A 595 22.84 15.84 4.44
N ASP A 596 22.20 16.92 4.00
CA ASP A 596 21.81 18.10 4.80
C ASP A 596 20.76 17.78 5.89
N PHE A 597 20.20 16.59 5.86
CA PHE A 597 19.32 16.06 6.89
C PHE A 597 20.07 15.50 8.11
N LEU A 598 21.38 15.33 8.05
CA LEU A 598 22.16 14.88 9.19
C LEU A 598 22.27 15.98 10.25
N GLY A 599 22.30 15.58 11.51
CA GLY A 599 22.59 16.49 12.61
C GLY A 599 24.02 17.08 12.54
N ALA A 600 24.33 17.98 13.46
CA ALA A 600 25.67 18.54 13.58
C ALA A 600 26.72 17.47 13.93
N GLY A 601 27.94 17.64 13.42
CA GLY A 601 29.08 16.75 13.70
C GLY A 601 29.41 15.80 12.57
N ASN A 602 30.33 14.89 12.86
CA ASN A 602 30.73 13.82 11.97
C ASN A 602 30.01 12.52 12.32
N HIS A 603 29.61 11.80 11.30
CA HIS A 603 28.91 10.53 11.38
C HIS A 603 29.69 9.47 10.60
N THR A 604 29.57 8.22 10.98
CA THR A 604 30.17 7.11 10.25
C THR A 604 29.14 6.54 9.26
N LEU A 605 29.44 6.64 7.97
CA LEU A 605 28.70 5.98 6.91
C LEU A 605 29.31 4.58 6.67
N THR A 606 28.50 3.53 6.74
CA THR A 606 28.83 2.20 6.24
C THR A 606 27.89 1.89 5.08
N ALA A 607 28.44 1.70 3.88
CA ALA A 607 27.68 1.53 2.65
C ALA A 607 28.03 0.21 1.94
N TYR A 608 27.01 -0.41 1.36
CA TYR A 608 27.07 -1.53 0.43
C TYR A 608 26.62 -1.03 -0.94
N LYS A 609 27.48 -1.13 -1.93
CA LYS A 609 27.27 -0.60 -3.27
C LYS A 609 27.60 -1.64 -4.33
N ASP A 610 26.91 -1.59 -5.45
CA ASP A 610 27.15 -2.51 -6.55
C ASP A 610 28.60 -2.50 -7.00
N GLY A 611 29.15 -3.68 -7.20
CA GLY A 611 30.51 -3.86 -7.73
C GLY A 611 30.55 -3.64 -9.25
N VAL A 612 31.73 -3.42 -9.80
CA VAL A 612 31.94 -3.13 -11.23
C VAL A 612 31.44 -4.25 -12.17
N ASN A 613 31.31 -5.48 -11.67
CA ASN A 613 30.80 -6.61 -12.44
C ASN A 613 29.32 -6.91 -12.19
N ALA A 614 28.59 -6.10 -11.42
CA ALA A 614 27.22 -6.41 -10.99
C ALA A 614 26.24 -6.57 -12.16
N ASN A 615 26.50 -5.98 -13.33
CA ASN A 615 25.68 -6.13 -14.53
C ASN A 615 25.63 -7.56 -15.08
N TRP A 616 26.56 -8.43 -14.70
CA TRP A 616 26.54 -9.84 -15.08
C TRP A 616 26.78 -10.80 -13.92
N GLN A 617 27.49 -10.36 -12.85
CA GLN A 617 27.65 -11.06 -11.59
C GLN A 617 26.91 -10.30 -10.49
N ALA A 618 25.60 -10.50 -10.43
CA ALA A 618 24.69 -9.71 -9.57
C ALA A 618 25.00 -9.78 -8.07
N MET A 619 25.73 -10.79 -7.62
CA MET A 619 26.21 -10.90 -6.23
C MET A 619 27.45 -10.05 -5.92
N HIS A 620 28.07 -9.40 -6.94
CA HIS A 620 29.27 -8.58 -6.72
C HIS A 620 28.91 -7.23 -6.12
N TYR A 621 29.42 -6.98 -4.91
CA TYR A 621 29.26 -5.72 -4.19
C TYR A 621 30.58 -5.28 -3.57
N ASN A 622 30.67 -4.01 -3.17
CA ASN A 622 31.75 -3.45 -2.37
C ASN A 622 31.18 -2.86 -1.09
N LYS A 623 31.93 -3.01 0.01
CA LYS A 623 31.65 -2.37 1.29
C LYS A 623 32.60 -1.19 1.50
N GLU A 624 32.06 -0.06 1.92
CA GLU A 624 32.81 1.17 2.18
C GLU A 624 32.44 1.70 3.56
N GLN A 625 33.43 2.21 4.28
CA GLN A 625 33.22 2.95 5.52
C GLN A 625 33.98 4.27 5.46
N ARG A 626 33.30 5.38 5.78
CA ARG A 626 33.91 6.72 5.80
C ARG A 626 33.15 7.68 6.70
N GLN A 627 33.83 8.79 7.06
CA GLN A 627 33.19 9.89 7.79
C GLN A 627 32.40 10.78 6.84
N VAL A 628 31.21 11.20 7.28
CA VAL A 628 30.31 12.12 6.57
C VAL A 628 29.73 13.13 7.54
N SER A 629 29.22 14.24 7.01
CA SER A 629 28.53 15.29 7.77
C SER A 629 27.39 15.87 6.96
N ALA A 630 26.61 16.78 7.52
CA ALA A 630 25.55 17.52 6.81
C ALA A 630 26.05 18.30 5.57
N ALA A 631 27.35 18.63 5.52
CA ALA A 631 27.96 19.30 4.36
C ALA A 631 28.41 18.31 3.26
N THR A 632 28.33 17.01 3.50
CA THR A 632 28.79 15.99 2.55
C THR A 632 27.80 15.86 1.40
N THR A 633 28.34 15.83 0.17
CA THR A 633 27.62 15.30 -1.00
C THR A 633 27.99 13.84 -1.16
N LEU A 634 26.98 12.97 -1.18
CA LEU A 634 27.13 11.54 -1.33
C LEU A 634 26.90 11.15 -2.79
N ASP A 635 27.94 10.63 -3.44
CA ASP A 635 27.82 10.07 -4.78
C ASP A 635 27.43 8.60 -4.69
N ILE A 636 26.29 8.27 -5.27
CA ILE A 636 25.73 6.92 -5.34
C ILE A 636 25.74 6.46 -6.79
N LYS A 637 26.37 5.33 -7.08
CA LYS A 637 26.26 4.64 -8.37
C LYS A 637 25.56 3.31 -8.17
N MET A 638 24.46 3.10 -8.87
CA MET A 638 23.73 1.85 -8.96
C MET A 638 23.92 1.27 -10.37
N MET A 639 24.22 -0.01 -10.46
CA MET A 639 24.37 -0.73 -11.72
C MET A 639 22.98 -1.14 -12.26
N LYS A 640 22.91 -1.73 -13.44
CA LYS A 640 21.68 -2.27 -14.05
C LYS A 640 20.94 -3.19 -13.07
N ASN A 641 19.64 -2.94 -12.83
CA ASN A 641 18.84 -3.64 -11.80
C ASN A 641 19.54 -3.65 -10.43
N GLY A 642 20.17 -2.55 -10.10
CA GLY A 642 21.09 -2.41 -8.99
C GLY A 642 20.54 -1.66 -7.81
N GLY A 643 21.38 -1.58 -6.77
CA GLY A 643 21.00 -0.91 -5.54
C GLY A 643 22.15 -0.29 -4.77
N TYR A 644 21.76 0.42 -3.73
CA TYR A 644 22.65 1.01 -2.74
C TYR A 644 22.01 0.88 -1.36
N ALA A 645 22.74 0.37 -0.40
CA ALA A 645 22.27 0.19 0.96
C ALA A 645 23.30 0.73 1.96
N ALA A 646 22.88 1.58 2.88
CA ALA A 646 23.82 2.17 3.84
C ALA A 646 23.17 2.47 5.19
N VAL A 647 24.00 2.52 6.23
CA VAL A 647 23.67 3.06 7.55
C VAL A 647 24.63 4.18 7.90
N ILE A 648 24.11 5.23 8.54
CA ILE A 648 24.85 6.39 9.07
C ILE A 648 24.59 6.48 10.56
N GLU A 649 25.66 6.42 11.36
CA GLU A 649 25.65 6.41 12.83
C GLU A 649 26.45 7.56 13.45
#